data_274d8a37a9a8221886358aadd26d7215
#
_entry.id   274d8a37a9a8221886358aadd26d7215
#
_cell.length_a   1.000
_cell.length_b   1.000
_cell.length_c   1.000
_cell.angle_alpha   90.00
_cell.angle_beta   90.00
_cell.angle_gamma   90.00
#
_symmetry.space_group_name_H-M   'P 1'
#
loop_
_entity.id
_entity.type
_entity.pdbx_description
1 polymer ?
#
loop_
_entity_poly.entity_id
_entity_poly.type
_entity_poly.pdbx_seq_one_letter_code
_entity_poly.pdbx_strand_id
1 'polypeptide(L)'
;LQKLEKNIGVYYSVMINILEKSVETIKGVGKKYLQTLNELDIYTIRDVLYNIPYRVSSSTDFSISVKDNEKVVATGKVETRVSTQFYGNRRSRSFFSLSTPTGSIKIVFFNQHYLKKNLLEGRDIVVKGSYNKVNNTITASSISFGKEEKAENNDKIEVFYHLKQGITQKRFIKLVEESFNMIDEENVILDLVPENFKGIWKLEKILYALHFPKDVEQFDKARKMYAFHELFNYQLKLQLQNINSRLEDERYRICINNNDIQEFTQQLPFSLTNAQKRVIDEIAADLNTPYKMDRLLQGDVGSGKTAVAAATLYGAIKSGYQAAIMAPTEILANQHFETFFEFFKELNISIALLTSNTPKKERNKILSLLEVGEVELLIGTHSLIQDDVIFKNLKYVITDEQHRFGVRQRKILSNKGEAVNSLMMTATPIPRSLAITLITDIKVSTIDELPAGRKRVQTYKANNKSFYKVLDNIMMELDNGRQGYVVCPLIEESEKMDLQNVEDTYEKIKEYLPDSYKIAILHGKMSNKEKDEIVERFLNKEIHILISTTVIEVGVNVPNATFMIVVDAHRFGLATLHQLRGRVGRSKFQSYCILITDSKSERIDIMCLENDGFKIAEFDLKQRGPGDFFGTKQSGVPSFKVADLINDVDLMYLAKRLALKIIEVTDNKNRLLQYVGLEETTI
;
A
#
# COMPACT_ATOMS: atom_id res chain seq x y z
N LEU A 1 -4.88 34.59 4.85
CA LEU A 1 -6.09 33.81 4.77
C LEU A 1 -7.25 34.64 4.23
N GLN A 2 -7.58 35.85 4.77
CA GLN A 2 -8.58 36.77 4.21
C GLN A 2 -8.27 37.20 2.74
N LYS A 3 -7.02 37.23 2.34
CA LYS A 3 -6.58 37.46 0.95
C LYS A 3 -6.86 36.24 0.06
N LEU A 4 -6.85 35.01 0.62
CA LEU A 4 -7.23 33.78 -0.10
C LEU A 4 -8.72 33.75 -0.45
N GLU A 5 -9.59 34.14 0.49
CA GLU A 5 -11.04 34.16 0.26
C GLU A 5 -11.46 35.17 -0.83
N LYS A 6 -10.84 36.33 -0.85
CA LYS A 6 -11.10 37.36 -1.87
C LYS A 6 -10.63 36.94 -3.26
N ASN A 7 -9.50 36.26 -3.33
CA ASN A 7 -8.92 35.79 -4.60
C ASN A 7 -9.66 34.58 -5.19
N ILE A 8 -10.14 33.65 -4.36
CA ILE A 8 -10.83 32.42 -4.82
C ILE A 8 -12.12 32.75 -5.60
N GLY A 9 -12.84 33.84 -5.23
CA GLY A 9 -14.11 34.18 -5.86
C GLY A 9 -14.05 34.82 -7.25
N VAL A 10 -13.05 35.64 -7.52
CA VAL A 10 -12.93 36.40 -8.78
C VAL A 10 -12.18 35.61 -9.85
N TYR A 11 -11.15 34.85 -9.44
CA TYR A 11 -10.29 34.13 -10.38
C TYR A 11 -10.88 32.82 -10.89
N TYR A 12 -11.82 32.19 -10.15
CA TYR A 12 -12.34 30.86 -10.50
C TYR A 12 -13.13 30.83 -11.82
N SER A 13 -13.95 31.83 -12.10
CA SER A 13 -14.78 31.86 -13.31
C SER A 13 -13.99 32.16 -14.61
N VAL A 14 -12.87 32.87 -14.51
CA VAL A 14 -12.02 33.23 -15.65
C VAL A 14 -10.97 32.15 -15.92
N MET A 15 -10.43 31.51 -14.89
CA MET A 15 -9.35 30.53 -15.01
C MET A 15 -9.77 29.17 -15.59
N ILE A 16 -10.94 28.66 -15.23
CA ILE A 16 -11.46 27.41 -15.83
C ILE A 16 -11.50 27.54 -17.35
N ASN A 17 -11.67 28.77 -17.85
CA ASN A 17 -11.86 29.03 -19.26
C ASN A 17 -10.56 28.84 -20.09
N ILE A 18 -9.36 29.17 -19.62
CA ILE A 18 -8.13 29.09 -20.43
C ILE A 18 -7.48 27.71 -20.39
N LEU A 19 -7.36 27.13 -19.20
CA LEU A 19 -6.76 25.79 -19.04
C LEU A 19 -7.61 24.68 -19.68
N GLU A 20 -8.93 24.85 -19.71
CA GLU A 20 -9.87 23.94 -20.36
C GLU A 20 -10.03 24.19 -21.86
N LYS A 21 -9.40 25.24 -22.43
CA LYS A 21 -9.39 25.42 -23.88
C LYS A 21 -8.68 24.28 -24.57
N SER A 22 -9.22 23.90 -25.75
CA SER A 22 -8.63 22.88 -26.60
C SER A 22 -7.19 23.24 -26.99
N VAL A 23 -6.31 22.25 -27.04
CA VAL A 23 -4.93 22.37 -27.55
C VAL A 23 -4.88 22.89 -29.00
N GLU A 24 -5.98 22.80 -29.74
CA GLU A 24 -6.10 23.34 -31.10
C GLU A 24 -5.93 24.87 -31.13
N THR A 25 -6.23 25.57 -30.04
CA THR A 25 -6.05 27.03 -29.90
C THR A 25 -4.59 27.46 -29.80
N ILE A 26 -3.68 26.51 -29.50
CA ILE A 26 -2.26 26.79 -29.37
C ILE A 26 -1.62 26.94 -30.76
N LYS A 27 -0.82 28.00 -30.95
CA LYS A 27 -0.11 28.25 -32.20
C LYS A 27 0.79 27.07 -32.61
N GLY A 28 0.58 26.56 -33.83
CA GLY A 28 1.37 25.46 -34.38
C GLY A 28 0.74 24.05 -34.22
N VAL A 29 -0.46 23.97 -33.66
CA VAL A 29 -1.24 22.73 -33.60
C VAL A 29 -2.16 22.64 -34.83
N GLY A 30 -1.74 21.88 -35.85
CA GLY A 30 -2.57 21.54 -36.98
C GLY A 30 -3.28 20.20 -36.84
N LYS A 31 -4.26 19.90 -37.68
CA LYS A 31 -5.14 18.71 -37.59
C LYS A 31 -4.40 17.38 -37.33
N LYS A 32 -3.29 17.12 -38.02
CA LYS A 32 -2.51 15.88 -37.84
C LYS A 32 -1.83 15.82 -36.48
N TYR A 33 -1.38 16.97 -35.97
CA TYR A 33 -0.74 17.03 -34.64
C TYR A 33 -1.77 16.90 -33.54
N LEU A 34 -2.93 17.54 -33.69
CA LEU A 34 -4.07 17.38 -32.78
C LEU A 34 -4.48 15.91 -32.64
N GLN A 35 -4.57 15.19 -33.75
CA GLN A 35 -4.89 13.76 -33.72
C GLN A 35 -3.90 12.95 -32.90
N THR A 36 -2.60 13.23 -33.05
CA THR A 36 -1.55 12.53 -32.30
C THR A 36 -1.51 12.93 -30.82
N LEU A 37 -1.87 14.18 -30.47
CA LEU A 37 -2.02 14.63 -29.08
C LEU A 37 -3.22 13.95 -28.41
N ASN A 38 -4.35 13.83 -29.10
CA ASN A 38 -5.53 13.14 -28.60
C ASN A 38 -5.27 11.64 -28.33
N GLU A 39 -4.40 11.01 -29.12
CA GLU A 39 -3.94 9.62 -28.84
C GLU A 39 -3.10 9.49 -27.56
N LEU A 40 -2.58 10.60 -27.01
CA LEU A 40 -1.87 10.70 -25.75
C LEU A 40 -2.78 11.19 -24.61
N ASP A 41 -4.09 11.26 -24.83
CA ASP A 41 -5.09 11.83 -23.92
C ASP A 41 -4.80 13.31 -23.58
N ILE A 42 -4.24 14.07 -24.53
CA ILE A 42 -3.95 15.49 -24.42
C ILE A 42 -4.97 16.26 -25.27
N TYR A 43 -5.98 16.84 -24.62
CA TYR A 43 -7.10 17.54 -25.25
C TYR A 43 -7.09 19.03 -24.96
N THR A 44 -6.59 19.44 -23.78
CA THR A 44 -6.65 20.80 -23.26
C THR A 44 -5.27 21.38 -22.97
N ILE A 45 -5.19 22.70 -22.78
CA ILE A 45 -3.95 23.38 -22.32
C ILE A 45 -3.51 22.81 -20.98
N ARG A 46 -4.46 22.48 -20.10
CA ARG A 46 -4.19 21.79 -18.82
C ARG A 46 -3.41 20.52 -19.06
N ASP A 47 -3.86 19.66 -19.97
CA ASP A 47 -3.23 18.36 -20.22
C ASP A 47 -1.78 18.51 -20.69
N VAL A 48 -1.49 19.56 -21.47
CA VAL A 48 -0.12 19.88 -21.90
C VAL A 48 0.77 20.26 -20.71
N LEU A 49 0.31 21.19 -19.86
CA LEU A 49 1.10 21.69 -18.74
C LEU A 49 1.27 20.67 -17.61
N TYR A 50 0.30 19.76 -17.45
CA TYR A 50 0.36 18.68 -16.48
C TYR A 50 0.94 17.38 -17.03
N ASN A 51 1.42 17.37 -18.29
CA ASN A 51 2.21 16.24 -18.81
C ASN A 51 3.66 16.37 -18.36
N ILE A 52 3.92 15.96 -17.12
CA ILE A 52 5.19 16.15 -16.43
C ILE A 52 6.31 15.32 -17.08
N PRO A 53 7.50 15.91 -17.33
CA PRO A 53 8.64 15.14 -17.83
C PRO A 53 9.07 14.07 -16.83
N TYR A 54 9.34 12.86 -17.33
CA TYR A 54 9.75 11.75 -16.47
C TYR A 54 11.23 11.76 -16.13
N ARG A 55 12.04 12.46 -16.93
CA ARG A 55 13.49 12.51 -16.77
C ARG A 55 14.07 13.82 -17.27
N VAL A 56 15.12 14.27 -16.59
CA VAL A 56 16.00 15.35 -17.01
C VAL A 56 17.40 14.79 -17.29
N SER A 57 18.13 15.41 -18.18
CA SER A 57 19.54 15.09 -18.46
C SER A 57 20.31 16.38 -18.63
N SER A 58 21.42 16.50 -17.95
CA SER A 58 22.40 17.58 -18.16
C SER A 58 23.57 17.06 -19.00
N SER A 59 24.15 17.95 -19.83
CA SER A 59 25.43 17.69 -20.50
C SER A 59 26.46 18.69 -19.98
N THR A 60 27.63 18.17 -19.66
CA THR A 60 28.78 18.98 -19.21
C THR A 60 29.69 19.32 -20.38
N ASP A 61 30.37 20.49 -20.34
CA ASP A 61 31.38 20.79 -21.34
C ASP A 61 32.49 19.77 -21.28
N PHE A 62 32.94 19.29 -22.45
CA PHE A 62 34.00 18.29 -22.52
C PHE A 62 35.31 18.82 -21.94
N SER A 63 35.82 18.16 -20.91
CA SER A 63 37.11 18.43 -20.28
C SER A 63 37.80 17.12 -19.88
N ILE A 64 39.07 17.19 -19.55
CA ILE A 64 39.91 16.01 -19.15
C ILE A 64 39.37 15.36 -17.85
N SER A 65 38.61 16.12 -17.04
CA SER A 65 38.05 15.66 -15.74
C SER A 65 36.71 14.93 -15.84
N VAL A 66 36.11 14.83 -17.04
CA VAL A 66 34.82 14.17 -17.27
C VAL A 66 34.89 12.67 -16.93
N LYS A 67 33.82 12.20 -16.25
CA LYS A 67 33.69 10.77 -15.87
C LYS A 67 33.34 9.89 -17.11
N ASP A 68 33.60 8.61 -16.99
CA ASP A 68 33.20 7.64 -18.02
C ASP A 68 31.65 7.58 -18.14
N ASN A 69 31.17 7.45 -19.39
CA ASN A 69 29.74 7.44 -19.74
C ASN A 69 28.96 8.73 -19.44
N GLU A 70 29.64 9.82 -19.10
CA GLU A 70 29.00 11.12 -18.88
C GLU A 70 28.58 11.74 -20.22
N LYS A 71 27.47 12.47 -20.23
CA LYS A 71 27.03 13.23 -21.40
C LYS A 71 27.81 14.53 -21.49
N VAL A 72 28.40 14.78 -22.64
CA VAL A 72 29.29 15.92 -22.89
C VAL A 72 28.86 16.73 -24.12
N VAL A 73 29.21 17.99 -24.09
CA VAL A 73 29.19 18.88 -25.26
C VAL A 73 30.64 19.20 -25.58
N ALA A 74 31.10 18.83 -26.77
CA ALA A 74 32.42 19.12 -27.26
C ALA A 74 32.35 20.09 -28.45
N THR A 75 32.95 21.26 -28.30
CA THR A 75 33.06 22.26 -29.36
C THR A 75 34.48 22.23 -29.93
N GLY A 76 34.61 22.25 -31.24
CA GLY A 76 35.90 22.20 -31.86
C GLY A 76 35.86 22.20 -33.39
N LYS A 77 37.03 22.00 -34.02
CA LYS A 77 37.16 21.91 -35.46
C LYS A 77 37.33 20.48 -35.91
N VAL A 78 36.69 20.11 -37.02
CA VAL A 78 36.89 18.82 -37.65
C VAL A 78 38.36 18.68 -38.09
N GLU A 79 39.07 17.72 -37.52
CA GLU A 79 40.52 17.53 -37.74
C GLU A 79 40.80 16.52 -38.87
N THR A 80 39.98 15.48 -39.00
CA THR A 80 40.15 14.43 -39.99
C THR A 80 38.91 14.22 -40.85
N ARG A 81 39.10 13.73 -42.10
CA ARG A 81 37.97 13.34 -42.96
C ARG A 81 37.12 12.25 -42.30
N VAL A 82 35.81 12.33 -42.51
CA VAL A 82 34.88 11.33 -41.99
C VAL A 82 35.07 10.00 -42.69
N SER A 83 35.43 8.99 -41.96
CA SER A 83 35.46 7.59 -42.39
C SER A 83 34.14 6.91 -42.03
N THR A 84 33.57 6.15 -42.99
CA THR A 84 32.29 5.43 -42.78
C THR A 84 32.45 3.97 -43.10
N GLN A 85 32.03 3.13 -42.19
CA GLN A 85 31.98 1.67 -42.32
C GLN A 85 30.49 1.24 -42.37
N PHE A 86 30.14 0.41 -43.36
CA PHE A 86 28.80 -0.17 -43.47
C PHE A 86 28.84 -1.62 -43.00
N TYR A 87 27.84 -2.02 -42.21
CA TYR A 87 27.70 -3.38 -41.70
C TYR A 87 26.23 -3.80 -41.67
N GLY A 88 25.94 -4.99 -42.20
CA GLY A 88 24.59 -5.52 -42.33
C GLY A 88 23.65 -4.65 -43.17
N ASN A 89 22.38 -4.99 -43.21
CA ASN A 89 21.36 -4.26 -43.99
C ASN A 89 21.13 -2.84 -43.41
N ARG A 90 21.64 -1.79 -44.11
CA ARG A 90 21.42 -0.36 -43.86
C ARG A 90 21.98 0.23 -42.55
N ARG A 91 22.95 -0.43 -41.88
CA ARG A 91 23.64 0.14 -40.72
C ARG A 91 25.00 0.69 -41.10
N SER A 92 25.30 1.92 -40.61
CA SER A 92 26.57 2.57 -40.81
C SER A 92 27.16 3.11 -39.51
N ARG A 93 28.49 3.01 -39.37
CA ARG A 93 29.25 3.64 -38.31
C ARG A 93 30.20 4.62 -38.94
N SER A 94 30.11 5.90 -38.61
CA SER A 94 30.99 6.95 -39.09
C SER A 94 31.83 7.48 -37.93
N PHE A 95 33.05 7.88 -38.22
CA PHE A 95 33.96 8.45 -37.22
C PHE A 95 34.91 9.46 -37.84
N PHE A 96 35.33 10.43 -37.04
CA PHE A 96 36.32 11.45 -37.35
C PHE A 96 36.96 11.96 -36.06
N SER A 97 38.06 12.72 -36.16
CA SER A 97 38.69 13.41 -35.02
C SER A 97 38.23 14.86 -34.96
N LEU A 98 37.93 15.33 -33.75
CA LEU A 98 37.56 16.70 -33.42
C LEU A 98 38.69 17.32 -32.59
N SER A 99 39.28 18.42 -33.07
CA SER A 99 40.24 19.23 -32.31
C SER A 99 39.48 20.16 -31.40
N THR A 100 39.57 19.94 -30.07
CA THR A 100 38.95 20.74 -29.01
C THR A 100 40.05 21.54 -28.28
N PRO A 101 39.67 22.57 -27.46
CA PRO A 101 40.61 23.30 -26.61
C PRO A 101 41.41 22.39 -25.65
N THR A 102 40.86 21.24 -25.30
CA THR A 102 41.46 20.27 -24.37
C THR A 102 42.23 19.12 -25.07
N GLY A 103 42.28 19.11 -26.41
CA GLY A 103 42.99 18.11 -27.21
C GLY A 103 42.10 17.46 -28.28
N SER A 104 42.69 16.53 -29.04
CA SER A 104 41.97 15.80 -30.07
C SER A 104 41.17 14.65 -29.49
N ILE A 105 39.92 14.51 -29.92
CA ILE A 105 39.00 13.46 -29.49
C ILE A 105 38.31 12.80 -30.68
N LYS A 106 38.15 11.49 -30.61
CA LYS A 106 37.45 10.72 -31.65
C LYS A 106 35.95 10.78 -31.46
N ILE A 107 35.24 11.23 -32.51
CA ILE A 107 33.76 11.27 -32.55
C ILE A 107 33.27 10.06 -33.35
N VAL A 108 32.29 9.35 -32.80
CA VAL A 108 31.63 8.20 -33.43
C VAL A 108 30.14 8.46 -33.53
N PHE A 109 29.51 8.22 -34.67
CA PHE A 109 28.07 8.34 -34.86
C PHE A 109 27.51 7.24 -35.77
N PHE A 110 26.26 6.92 -35.61
CA PHE A 110 25.62 5.76 -36.24
C PHE A 110 24.47 6.20 -37.15
N ASN A 111 24.30 5.51 -38.30
CA ASN A 111 23.18 5.64 -39.22
C ASN A 111 22.90 7.07 -39.75
N GLN A 112 23.89 7.95 -39.71
CA GLN A 112 23.81 9.35 -40.16
C GLN A 112 24.93 9.64 -41.20
N HIS A 113 25.24 8.69 -42.08
CA HIS A 113 26.29 8.83 -43.10
C HIS A 113 26.11 10.04 -44.03
N TYR A 114 24.86 10.56 -44.15
CA TYR A 114 24.58 11.76 -44.94
C TYR A 114 25.26 13.02 -44.37
N LEU A 115 25.59 13.07 -43.07
CA LEU A 115 26.33 14.17 -42.47
C LEU A 115 27.77 14.31 -43.02
N LYS A 116 28.34 13.25 -43.59
CA LYS A 116 29.71 13.27 -44.20
C LYS A 116 29.89 14.42 -45.18
N LYS A 117 28.87 14.80 -45.94
CA LYS A 117 28.93 15.92 -46.89
C LYS A 117 29.15 17.28 -46.23
N ASN A 118 28.72 17.42 -44.98
CA ASN A 118 28.75 18.68 -44.22
C ASN A 118 29.90 18.73 -43.20
N LEU A 119 30.54 17.60 -42.88
CA LEU A 119 31.67 17.48 -41.94
C LEU A 119 33.01 17.62 -42.69
N LEU A 120 33.32 18.85 -43.13
CA LEU A 120 34.55 19.17 -43.84
C LEU A 120 35.69 19.50 -42.84
N GLU A 121 36.92 19.14 -43.16
CA GLU A 121 38.12 19.50 -42.37
C GLU A 121 38.18 21.00 -42.12
N GLY A 122 38.53 21.41 -40.89
CA GLY A 122 38.61 22.81 -40.47
C GLY A 122 37.29 23.45 -40.12
N ARG A 123 36.16 22.79 -40.33
CA ARG A 123 34.80 23.33 -39.98
C ARG A 123 34.56 23.29 -38.48
N ASP A 124 34.07 24.42 -37.95
CA ASP A 124 33.62 24.50 -36.57
C ASP A 124 32.31 23.74 -36.38
N ILE A 125 32.26 22.88 -35.38
CA ILE A 125 31.09 22.09 -35.02
C ILE A 125 30.93 21.92 -33.51
N VAL A 126 29.72 21.67 -33.09
CA VAL A 126 29.38 21.26 -31.71
C VAL A 126 28.82 19.85 -31.70
N VAL A 127 29.41 18.98 -30.92
CA VAL A 127 29.05 17.56 -30.78
C VAL A 127 28.49 17.33 -29.38
N LYS A 128 27.22 16.85 -29.26
CA LYS A 128 26.64 16.35 -28.03
C LYS A 128 26.66 14.83 -28.06
N GLY A 129 27.10 14.17 -26.97
CA GLY A 129 27.17 12.71 -26.94
C GLY A 129 27.64 12.17 -25.60
N SER A 130 27.80 10.87 -25.52
CA SER A 130 28.32 10.16 -24.35
C SER A 130 29.81 9.91 -24.48
N TYR A 131 30.59 10.33 -23.48
CA TYR A 131 32.05 10.14 -23.46
C TYR A 131 32.43 8.78 -22.93
N ASN A 132 33.23 8.05 -23.68
CA ASN A 132 33.86 6.82 -23.22
C ASN A 132 35.35 7.09 -22.94
N LYS A 133 35.70 7.05 -21.66
CA LYS A 133 37.06 7.37 -21.19
C LYS A 133 38.10 6.35 -21.59
N VAL A 134 37.73 5.06 -21.63
CA VAL A 134 38.63 3.95 -21.97
C VAL A 134 39.14 4.10 -23.40
N ASN A 135 38.26 4.44 -24.33
CA ASN A 135 38.57 4.55 -25.76
C ASN A 135 38.85 5.98 -26.21
N ASN A 136 38.78 6.96 -25.32
CA ASN A 136 38.81 8.40 -25.60
C ASN A 136 37.94 8.80 -26.81
N THR A 137 36.65 8.40 -26.73
CA THR A 137 35.68 8.62 -27.81
C THR A 137 34.39 9.25 -27.29
N ILE A 138 33.78 10.13 -28.10
CA ILE A 138 32.41 10.58 -27.89
C ILE A 138 31.51 9.88 -28.90
N THR A 139 30.53 9.15 -28.38
CA THR A 139 29.42 8.64 -29.20
C THR A 139 28.37 9.73 -29.35
N ALA A 140 28.36 10.36 -30.54
CA ALA A 140 27.53 11.51 -30.81
C ALA A 140 26.04 11.13 -30.89
N SER A 141 25.22 11.86 -30.15
CA SER A 141 23.76 11.87 -30.27
C SER A 141 23.26 12.95 -31.23
N SER A 142 23.97 14.10 -31.30
CA SER A 142 23.73 15.16 -32.27
C SER A 142 25.00 15.89 -32.67
N ILE A 143 25.04 16.40 -33.90
CA ILE A 143 26.13 17.21 -34.43
C ILE A 143 25.50 18.47 -35.04
N SER A 144 25.93 19.65 -34.57
CA SER A 144 25.46 20.96 -35.04
C SER A 144 26.63 21.69 -35.72
N PHE A 145 26.34 22.53 -36.74
CA PHE A 145 27.32 23.22 -37.55
C PHE A 145 27.35 24.72 -37.24
N GLY A 146 28.52 25.30 -37.04
CA GLY A 146 28.79 26.70 -36.74
C GLY A 146 29.55 26.88 -35.43
N LYS A 147 30.12 28.12 -35.24
CA LYS A 147 30.61 28.50 -33.91
C LYS A 147 29.44 28.78 -33.01
N GLU A 148 29.46 28.27 -31.79
CA GLU A 148 28.53 28.73 -30.76
C GLU A 148 28.61 30.26 -30.62
N GLU A 149 27.60 30.96 -31.08
CA GLU A 149 27.15 32.14 -30.33
C GLU A 149 26.74 31.59 -28.97
N LYS A 150 27.35 32.09 -27.88
CA LYS A 150 27.18 31.66 -26.49
C LYS A 150 25.83 30.97 -26.28
N ALA A 151 25.81 29.64 -26.32
CA ALA A 151 24.63 28.90 -25.95
C ALA A 151 24.28 29.33 -24.54
N GLU A 152 23.19 30.07 -24.40
CA GLU A 152 22.62 30.39 -23.10
C GLU A 152 22.56 29.07 -22.30
N ASN A 153 22.79 29.14 -21.00
CA ASN A 153 22.89 27.97 -20.11
C ASN A 153 21.75 26.92 -20.28
N ASN A 154 20.68 27.26 -20.98
CA ASN A 154 19.53 26.42 -21.31
C ASN A 154 19.82 25.29 -22.29
N ASP A 155 20.89 25.34 -23.11
CA ASP A 155 21.20 24.28 -24.08
C ASP A 155 21.85 23.03 -23.47
N LYS A 156 22.21 23.10 -22.18
CA LYS A 156 22.86 21.98 -21.48
C LYS A 156 21.90 21.02 -20.80
N ILE A 157 20.62 21.39 -20.68
CA ILE A 157 19.62 20.61 -19.98
C ILE A 157 18.52 20.19 -20.95
N GLU A 158 18.22 18.89 -20.94
CA GLU A 158 17.17 18.30 -21.77
C GLU A 158 16.17 17.59 -20.88
N VAL A 159 14.88 17.89 -21.05
CA VAL A 159 13.77 17.18 -20.42
C VAL A 159 13.15 16.18 -21.37
N PHE A 160 12.65 15.04 -20.83
CA PHE A 160 12.09 13.95 -21.62
C PHE A 160 10.68 13.62 -21.18
N TYR A 161 9.78 13.51 -22.18
CA TYR A 161 8.37 13.17 -22.02
C TYR A 161 8.09 11.79 -22.61
N HIS A 162 7.10 11.09 -22.07
CA HIS A 162 6.55 9.89 -22.67
C HIS A 162 5.69 10.29 -23.88
N LEU A 163 6.25 10.23 -25.08
CA LEU A 163 5.59 10.62 -26.32
C LEU A 163 5.43 9.41 -27.24
N LYS A 164 4.34 9.40 -28.04
CA LYS A 164 4.12 8.41 -29.11
C LYS A 164 4.88 8.79 -30.38
N GLN A 165 5.01 7.82 -31.28
CA GLN A 165 5.62 8.03 -32.59
C GLN A 165 4.86 9.10 -33.38
N GLY A 166 5.61 10.09 -33.91
CA GLY A 166 5.06 11.24 -34.62
C GLY A 166 5.17 12.58 -33.90
N ILE A 167 5.46 12.58 -32.57
CA ILE A 167 5.77 13.79 -31.80
C ILE A 167 7.23 13.75 -31.36
N THR A 168 8.01 14.78 -31.71
CA THR A 168 9.39 14.94 -31.23
C THR A 168 9.41 15.72 -29.92
N GLN A 169 10.41 15.42 -29.04
CA GLN A 169 10.61 16.14 -27.78
C GLN A 169 10.66 17.66 -28.01
N LYS A 170 11.42 18.14 -29.00
CA LYS A 170 11.52 19.57 -29.34
C LYS A 170 10.15 20.19 -29.69
N ARG A 171 9.33 19.48 -30.44
CA ARG A 171 8.01 19.99 -30.82
C ARG A 171 7.05 20.06 -29.62
N PHE A 172 7.14 19.09 -28.72
CA PHE A 172 6.34 19.08 -27.51
C PHE A 172 6.78 20.18 -26.52
N ILE A 173 8.09 20.37 -26.32
CA ILE A 173 8.63 21.47 -25.50
C ILE A 173 8.13 22.82 -26.02
N LYS A 174 8.13 23.04 -27.33
CA LYS A 174 7.59 24.28 -27.91
C LYS A 174 6.09 24.43 -27.65
N LEU A 175 5.33 23.33 -27.68
CA LEU A 175 3.91 23.37 -27.33
C LEU A 175 3.69 23.78 -25.87
N VAL A 176 4.52 23.27 -24.95
CA VAL A 176 4.50 23.64 -23.53
C VAL A 176 4.85 25.14 -23.35
N GLU A 177 5.86 25.63 -24.05
CA GLU A 177 6.27 27.04 -24.03
C GLU A 177 5.12 27.96 -24.49
N GLU A 178 4.50 27.65 -25.63
CA GLU A 178 3.35 28.39 -26.13
C GLU A 178 2.15 28.32 -25.17
N SER A 179 1.97 27.19 -24.47
CA SER A 179 0.94 27.04 -23.44
C SER A 179 1.16 27.94 -22.24
N PHE A 180 2.42 28.08 -21.79
CA PHE A 180 2.77 29.02 -20.71
C PHE A 180 2.60 30.49 -21.15
N ASN A 181 2.91 30.83 -22.40
CA ASN A 181 2.72 32.18 -22.94
C ASN A 181 1.24 32.59 -23.02
N MET A 182 0.31 31.66 -22.94
CA MET A 182 -1.14 31.92 -22.86
C MET A 182 -1.63 32.21 -21.44
N ILE A 183 -0.79 31.98 -20.42
CA ILE A 183 -1.07 32.24 -19.01
C ILE A 183 -0.53 33.64 -18.71
N ASP A 184 -1.39 34.59 -18.39
CA ASP A 184 -1.08 35.97 -18.07
C ASP A 184 -1.50 36.33 -16.64
N GLU A 185 -1.35 37.62 -16.25
CA GLU A 185 -1.70 38.09 -14.90
C GLU A 185 -3.20 37.86 -14.55
N GLU A 186 -4.08 37.76 -15.56
CA GLU A 186 -5.51 37.56 -15.39
C GLU A 186 -5.85 36.06 -15.32
N ASN A 187 -4.96 35.16 -15.81
CA ASN A 187 -5.16 33.73 -15.96
C ASN A 187 -4.12 32.92 -15.18
N VAL A 188 -4.06 33.10 -13.87
CA VAL A 188 -3.11 32.43 -12.96
C VAL A 188 -3.56 31.00 -12.67
N ILE A 189 -2.64 30.03 -12.59
CA ILE A 189 -2.95 28.67 -12.14
C ILE A 189 -3.41 28.69 -10.67
N LEU A 190 -4.64 28.25 -10.43
CA LEU A 190 -5.21 28.25 -9.07
C LEU A 190 -4.43 27.32 -8.16
N ASP A 191 -3.99 27.85 -7.04
CA ASP A 191 -3.23 27.11 -6.03
C ASP A 191 -3.77 27.45 -4.63
N LEU A 192 -4.31 26.45 -3.95
CA LEU A 192 -4.79 26.58 -2.57
C LEU A 192 -3.67 26.43 -1.55
N VAL A 193 -2.47 26.01 -1.96
CA VAL A 193 -1.31 25.96 -1.06
C VAL A 193 -0.86 27.38 -0.76
N PRO A 194 -0.83 27.81 0.53
CA PRO A 194 -0.41 29.16 0.88
C PRO A 194 1.01 29.46 0.42
N GLU A 195 1.24 30.68 -0.02
CA GLU A 195 2.56 31.12 -0.43
C GLU A 195 3.60 30.91 0.68
N ASN A 196 4.75 30.34 0.32
CA ASN A 196 5.83 29.97 1.23
C ASN A 196 5.47 28.94 2.32
N PHE A 197 4.41 28.16 2.13
CA PHE A 197 4.11 27.07 3.05
C PHE A 197 5.28 26.09 3.12
N LYS A 198 6.04 26.12 4.22
CA LYS A 198 7.23 25.28 4.43
C LYS A 198 8.23 25.26 3.26
N GLY A 199 8.36 26.38 2.55
CA GLY A 199 9.28 26.52 1.41
C GLY A 199 8.77 25.92 0.10
N ILE A 200 7.52 25.48 0.04
CA ILE A 200 6.88 24.99 -1.19
C ILE A 200 6.58 26.18 -2.10
N TRP A 201 6.93 26.04 -3.37
CA TRP A 201 6.68 27.06 -4.38
C TRP A 201 5.20 27.02 -4.82
N LYS A 202 4.75 28.12 -5.44
CA LYS A 202 3.47 28.14 -6.15
C LYS A 202 3.46 27.10 -7.28
N LEU A 203 2.31 26.52 -7.54
CA LEU A 203 2.14 25.45 -8.54
C LEU A 203 2.62 25.86 -9.93
N GLU A 204 2.34 27.10 -10.36
CA GLU A 204 2.83 27.65 -11.62
C GLU A 204 4.36 27.61 -11.71
N LYS A 205 5.05 28.09 -10.67
CA LYS A 205 6.52 28.07 -10.61
C LYS A 205 7.08 26.65 -10.60
N ILE A 206 6.37 25.71 -9.96
CA ILE A 206 6.75 24.30 -9.93
C ILE A 206 6.62 23.70 -11.34
N LEU A 207 5.49 23.90 -12.00
CA LEU A 207 5.26 23.43 -13.37
C LEU A 207 6.31 24.01 -14.32
N TYR A 208 6.56 25.32 -14.26
CA TYR A 208 7.58 25.94 -15.08
C TYR A 208 8.99 25.35 -14.85
N ALA A 209 9.38 25.14 -13.59
CA ALA A 209 10.67 24.55 -13.24
C ALA A 209 10.79 23.06 -13.63
N LEU A 210 9.68 22.34 -13.75
CA LEU A 210 9.67 20.95 -14.26
C LEU A 210 9.91 20.91 -15.78
N HIS A 211 9.30 21.84 -16.52
CA HIS A 211 9.42 21.87 -17.97
C HIS A 211 10.69 22.58 -18.47
N PHE A 212 11.14 23.61 -17.72
CA PHE A 212 12.29 24.46 -18.06
C PHE A 212 13.25 24.61 -16.86
N PRO A 213 13.82 23.49 -16.38
CA PRO A 213 14.73 23.52 -15.25
C PRO A 213 16.07 24.19 -15.62
N LYS A 214 16.66 24.92 -14.67
CA LYS A 214 18.01 25.51 -14.82
C LYS A 214 19.12 24.48 -14.60
N ASP A 215 18.86 23.49 -13.76
CA ASP A 215 19.76 22.39 -13.42
C ASP A 215 18.95 21.17 -12.94
N VAL A 216 19.62 20.04 -12.77
CA VAL A 216 19.01 18.78 -12.31
C VAL A 216 18.45 18.92 -10.88
N GLU A 217 19.14 19.66 -10.02
CA GLU A 217 18.74 19.87 -8.63
C GLU A 217 17.39 20.64 -8.56
N GLN A 218 17.24 21.68 -9.38
CA GLN A 218 15.97 22.42 -9.47
C GLN A 218 14.84 21.52 -9.96
N PHE A 219 15.11 20.65 -10.95
CA PHE A 219 14.12 19.69 -11.44
C PHE A 219 13.66 18.73 -10.33
N ASP A 220 14.61 18.13 -9.61
CA ASP A 220 14.31 17.17 -8.54
C ASP A 220 13.55 17.84 -7.39
N LYS A 221 13.93 19.08 -7.05
CA LYS A 221 13.24 19.90 -6.06
C LYS A 221 11.81 20.22 -6.49
N ALA A 222 11.61 20.65 -7.74
CA ALA A 222 10.31 20.93 -8.30
C ALA A 222 9.44 19.66 -8.36
N ARG A 223 10.03 18.51 -8.72
CA ARG A 223 9.35 17.23 -8.75
C ARG A 223 8.82 16.81 -7.38
N LYS A 224 9.63 16.99 -6.33
CA LYS A 224 9.20 16.72 -4.95
C LYS A 224 8.08 17.64 -4.49
N MET A 225 8.14 18.92 -4.88
CA MET A 225 7.08 19.88 -4.57
C MET A 225 5.79 19.59 -5.35
N TYR A 226 5.90 19.12 -6.59
CA TYR A 226 4.73 18.71 -7.38
C TYR A 226 4.07 17.46 -6.77
N ALA A 227 4.86 16.48 -6.29
CA ALA A 227 4.35 15.35 -5.55
C ALA A 227 3.52 15.78 -4.33
N PHE A 228 3.98 16.81 -3.59
CA PHE A 228 3.19 17.37 -2.50
C PHE A 228 1.85 17.95 -2.98
N HIS A 229 1.80 18.65 -4.11
CA HIS A 229 0.55 19.21 -4.65
C HIS A 229 -0.42 18.10 -5.09
N GLU A 230 0.07 17.02 -5.70
CA GLU A 230 -0.77 15.85 -6.04
C GLU A 230 -1.39 15.24 -4.77
N LEU A 231 -0.56 15.03 -3.74
CA LEU A 231 -1.00 14.48 -2.46
C LEU A 231 -1.96 15.42 -1.71
N PHE A 232 -1.72 16.73 -1.79
CA PHE A 232 -2.59 17.73 -1.19
C PHE A 232 -3.98 17.74 -1.84
N ASN A 233 -4.06 17.79 -3.17
CA ASN A 233 -5.31 17.75 -3.90
C ASN A 233 -6.09 16.46 -3.62
N TYR A 234 -5.38 15.34 -3.57
CA TYR A 234 -5.95 14.06 -3.20
C TYR A 234 -6.53 14.07 -1.77
N GLN A 235 -5.74 14.53 -0.80
CA GLN A 235 -6.20 14.62 0.59
C GLN A 235 -7.35 15.61 0.76
N LEU A 236 -7.31 16.74 0.08
CA LEU A 236 -8.40 17.72 0.12
C LEU A 236 -9.72 17.10 -0.38
N LYS A 237 -9.66 16.41 -1.54
CA LYS A 237 -10.81 15.69 -2.09
C LYS A 237 -11.37 14.66 -1.10
N LEU A 238 -10.50 13.85 -0.52
CA LEU A 238 -10.88 12.83 0.45
C LEU A 238 -11.54 13.41 1.71
N GLN A 239 -10.92 14.46 2.30
CA GLN A 239 -11.45 15.07 3.52
C GLN A 239 -12.81 15.76 3.28
N LEU A 240 -13.01 16.36 2.10
CA LEU A 240 -14.30 16.93 1.71
C LEU A 240 -15.39 15.85 1.56
N GLN A 241 -15.06 14.72 0.91
CA GLN A 241 -15.98 13.59 0.82
C GLN A 241 -16.36 13.05 2.20
N ASN A 242 -15.40 12.94 3.12
CA ASN A 242 -15.62 12.47 4.49
C ASN A 242 -16.53 13.42 5.29
N ILE A 243 -16.41 14.71 5.11
CA ILE A 243 -17.26 15.69 5.80
C ILE A 243 -18.70 15.60 5.28
N ASN A 244 -18.88 15.45 3.98
CA ASN A 244 -20.20 15.31 3.38
C ASN A 244 -20.89 13.98 3.74
N SER A 245 -20.12 12.91 4.02
CA SER A 245 -20.66 11.61 4.46
C SER A 245 -20.95 11.53 5.97
N ARG A 246 -20.46 12.49 6.79
CA ARG A 246 -20.65 12.53 8.24
C ARG A 246 -21.81 13.42 8.62
N LEU A 247 -23.02 12.93 8.38
CA LEU A 247 -24.20 13.55 8.97
C LEU A 247 -24.23 13.26 10.47
N GLU A 248 -24.45 14.30 11.28
CA GLU A 248 -24.76 14.14 12.71
C GLU A 248 -26.07 13.39 12.86
N ASP A 249 -26.06 12.27 13.56
CA ASP A 249 -27.20 11.49 13.88
C ASP A 249 -27.03 10.91 15.29
N GLU A 250 -27.80 11.47 16.25
CA GLU A 250 -27.74 11.05 17.65
C GLU A 250 -28.01 9.55 17.84
N ARG A 251 -28.63 8.90 16.88
CA ARG A 251 -28.85 7.45 16.90
C ARG A 251 -27.55 6.64 16.87
N TYR A 252 -26.42 7.19 16.39
CA TYR A 252 -25.11 6.50 16.43
C TYR A 252 -24.46 6.55 17.81
N ARG A 253 -24.83 7.49 18.65
CA ARG A 253 -24.22 7.66 19.97
C ARG A 253 -24.54 6.48 20.88
N ILE A 254 -23.50 5.88 21.46
CA ILE A 254 -23.59 4.89 22.54
C ILE A 254 -22.95 5.54 23.75
N CYS A 255 -23.74 5.86 24.76
CA CYS A 255 -23.26 6.55 25.97
C CYS A 255 -22.45 5.59 26.86
N ILE A 256 -21.26 5.20 26.44
CA ILE A 256 -20.37 4.32 27.19
C ILE A 256 -19.83 5.08 28.40
N ASN A 257 -20.00 4.49 29.59
CA ASN A 257 -19.43 5.00 30.82
C ASN A 257 -18.03 4.39 31.04
N ASN A 258 -17.03 5.24 31.29
CA ASN A 258 -15.66 4.79 31.57
C ASN A 258 -15.59 3.88 32.83
N ASN A 259 -16.48 4.03 33.79
CA ASN A 259 -16.52 3.15 34.95
C ASN A 259 -16.85 1.71 34.58
N ASP A 260 -17.72 1.49 33.60
CA ASP A 260 -18.08 0.14 33.13
C ASP A 260 -16.87 -0.53 32.45
N ILE A 261 -16.10 0.23 31.67
CA ILE A 261 -14.84 -0.27 31.10
C ILE A 261 -13.83 -0.61 32.19
N GLN A 262 -13.73 0.20 33.24
CA GLN A 262 -12.84 -0.06 34.36
C GLN A 262 -13.27 -1.31 35.14
N GLU A 263 -14.56 -1.48 35.42
CA GLU A 263 -15.15 -2.68 36.06
C GLU A 263 -14.73 -3.94 35.29
N PHE A 264 -14.92 -3.95 33.97
CA PHE A 264 -14.51 -5.06 33.11
C PHE A 264 -13.01 -5.31 33.16
N THR A 265 -12.20 -4.26 33.01
CA THR A 265 -10.73 -4.41 32.92
C THR A 265 -10.09 -4.90 34.23
N GLN A 266 -10.72 -4.63 35.38
CA GLN A 266 -10.28 -5.13 36.67
C GLN A 266 -10.54 -6.64 36.86
N GLN A 267 -11.49 -7.20 36.14
CA GLN A 267 -11.82 -8.64 36.20
C GLN A 267 -10.96 -9.48 35.25
N LEU A 268 -10.21 -8.85 34.34
CA LEU A 268 -9.33 -9.61 33.46
C LEU A 268 -8.20 -10.31 34.21
N PRO A 269 -7.84 -11.55 33.86
CA PRO A 269 -6.77 -12.31 34.53
C PRO A 269 -5.37 -11.78 34.20
N PHE A 270 -5.26 -10.64 33.52
CA PHE A 270 -4.01 -9.98 33.12
C PHE A 270 -4.21 -8.46 33.06
N SER A 271 -3.10 -7.73 33.14
CA SER A 271 -3.10 -6.27 32.99
C SER A 271 -3.03 -5.88 31.51
N LEU A 272 -3.83 -4.89 31.14
CA LEU A 272 -3.76 -4.32 29.78
C LEU A 272 -2.50 -3.48 29.59
N THR A 273 -1.92 -3.55 28.39
CA THR A 273 -0.81 -2.68 27.97
C THR A 273 -1.27 -1.22 27.78
N ASN A 274 -0.32 -0.28 27.76
CA ASN A 274 -0.67 1.12 27.52
C ASN A 274 -1.31 1.33 26.13
N ALA A 275 -0.82 0.59 25.12
CA ALA A 275 -1.41 0.65 23.78
C ALA A 275 -2.86 0.13 23.77
N GLN A 276 -3.17 -0.94 24.49
CA GLN A 276 -4.53 -1.46 24.61
C GLN A 276 -5.45 -0.46 25.29
N LYS A 277 -5.04 0.14 26.40
CA LYS A 277 -5.81 1.18 27.12
C LYS A 277 -6.09 2.38 26.22
N ARG A 278 -5.05 2.92 25.57
CA ARG A 278 -5.18 4.02 24.61
C ARG A 278 -6.21 3.71 23.52
N VAL A 279 -6.16 2.51 22.94
CA VAL A 279 -7.07 2.12 21.87
C VAL A 279 -8.51 1.94 22.37
N ILE A 280 -8.71 1.42 23.58
CA ILE A 280 -10.03 1.36 24.21
C ILE A 280 -10.60 2.77 24.36
N ASP A 281 -9.80 3.72 24.86
CA ASP A 281 -10.21 5.13 25.00
C ASP A 281 -10.56 5.77 23.65
N GLU A 282 -9.78 5.50 22.60
CA GLU A 282 -10.05 5.98 21.25
C GLU A 282 -11.41 5.47 20.71
N ILE A 283 -11.70 4.17 20.89
CA ILE A 283 -12.96 3.55 20.45
C ILE A 283 -14.13 4.08 21.28
N ALA A 284 -14.00 4.14 22.61
CA ALA A 284 -15.03 4.66 23.48
C ALA A 284 -15.37 6.13 23.20
N ALA A 285 -14.35 6.95 22.94
CA ALA A 285 -14.54 8.34 22.53
C ALA A 285 -15.35 8.45 21.24
N ASP A 286 -15.07 7.61 20.24
CA ASP A 286 -15.84 7.61 18.99
C ASP A 286 -17.28 7.15 19.17
N LEU A 287 -17.52 6.08 19.95
CA LEU A 287 -18.85 5.57 20.23
C LEU A 287 -19.72 6.57 21.01
N ASN A 288 -19.10 7.49 21.74
CA ASN A 288 -19.77 8.56 22.47
C ASN A 288 -20.11 9.79 21.61
N THR A 289 -19.83 9.77 20.29
CA THR A 289 -20.15 10.86 19.36
C THR A 289 -21.44 10.58 18.57
N PRO A 290 -22.13 11.63 18.05
CA PRO A 290 -23.30 11.46 17.19
C PRO A 290 -22.92 11.11 15.73
N TYR A 291 -21.76 10.53 15.52
CA TYR A 291 -21.27 10.15 14.21
C TYR A 291 -21.08 8.66 14.12
N LYS A 292 -21.36 8.10 12.95
CA LYS A 292 -21.06 6.70 12.67
C LYS A 292 -19.59 6.39 12.91
N MET A 293 -19.30 5.41 13.75
CA MET A 293 -17.96 4.88 13.90
C MET A 293 -17.74 3.72 12.92
N ASP A 294 -16.85 3.93 11.96
CA ASP A 294 -16.23 2.87 11.19
C ASP A 294 -14.72 2.89 11.51
N ARG A 295 -14.25 1.89 12.30
CA ARG A 295 -12.87 1.87 12.80
C ARG A 295 -12.18 0.52 12.52
N LEU A 296 -10.90 0.58 12.12
CA LEU A 296 -10.04 -0.58 11.98
C LEU A 296 -9.11 -0.69 13.18
N LEU A 297 -9.20 -1.79 13.91
CA LEU A 297 -8.28 -2.19 14.96
C LEU A 297 -7.22 -3.12 14.37
N GLN A 298 -6.01 -2.64 14.26
CA GLN A 298 -4.88 -3.43 13.78
C GLN A 298 -3.86 -3.66 14.90
N GLY A 299 -3.19 -4.79 14.83
CA GLY A 299 -2.13 -5.15 15.75
C GLY A 299 -1.59 -6.52 15.39
N ASP A 300 -0.36 -6.79 15.78
CA ASP A 300 0.29 -8.07 15.50
C ASP A 300 -0.50 -9.25 16.08
N VAL A 301 -0.20 -10.46 15.61
CA VAL A 301 -0.81 -11.68 16.15
C VAL A 301 -0.52 -11.77 17.66
N GLY A 302 -1.58 -11.91 18.47
CA GLY A 302 -1.49 -11.98 19.93
C GLY A 302 -1.19 -10.64 20.62
N SER A 303 -1.41 -9.49 19.99
CA SER A 303 -1.37 -8.16 20.62
C SER A 303 -2.53 -7.89 21.57
N GLY A 304 -3.52 -8.79 21.64
CA GLY A 304 -4.68 -8.68 22.54
C GLY A 304 -5.85 -7.86 21.97
N LYS A 305 -6.03 -7.86 20.66
CA LYS A 305 -7.20 -7.25 19.99
C LYS A 305 -8.53 -7.70 20.59
N THR A 306 -8.65 -9.00 20.93
CA THR A 306 -9.84 -9.58 21.53
C THR A 306 -10.17 -8.96 22.91
N ALA A 307 -9.17 -8.62 23.73
CA ALA A 307 -9.41 -7.95 25.01
C ALA A 307 -9.91 -6.51 24.83
N VAL A 308 -9.39 -5.79 23.85
CA VAL A 308 -9.88 -4.45 23.47
C VAL A 308 -11.33 -4.52 22.96
N ALA A 309 -11.62 -5.49 22.09
CA ALA A 309 -12.99 -5.75 21.62
C ALA A 309 -13.95 -6.07 22.78
N ALA A 310 -13.52 -6.90 23.72
CA ALA A 310 -14.33 -7.25 24.89
C ALA A 310 -14.67 -6.04 25.75
N ALA A 311 -13.68 -5.18 26.06
CA ALA A 311 -13.90 -3.97 26.86
C ALA A 311 -14.91 -3.01 26.21
N THR A 312 -14.81 -2.80 24.90
CA THR A 312 -15.71 -1.91 24.18
C THR A 312 -17.11 -2.51 23.96
N LEU A 313 -17.21 -3.83 23.78
CA LEU A 313 -18.48 -4.56 23.75
C LEU A 313 -19.21 -4.48 25.09
N TYR A 314 -18.48 -4.68 26.19
CA TYR A 314 -19.06 -4.56 27.53
C TYR A 314 -19.68 -3.18 27.75
N GLY A 315 -18.94 -2.11 27.41
CA GLY A 315 -19.47 -0.75 27.52
C GLY A 315 -20.73 -0.52 26.69
N ALA A 316 -20.80 -1.06 25.47
CA ALA A 316 -21.97 -0.95 24.61
C ALA A 316 -23.18 -1.73 25.16
N ILE A 317 -22.97 -2.94 25.69
CA ILE A 317 -24.00 -3.79 26.26
C ILE A 317 -24.55 -3.16 27.56
N LYS A 318 -23.68 -2.66 28.43
CA LYS A 318 -24.09 -1.93 29.66
C LYS A 318 -24.88 -0.67 29.36
N SER A 319 -24.68 -0.07 28.19
CA SER A 319 -25.48 1.06 27.70
C SER A 319 -26.88 0.63 27.17
N GLY A 320 -27.24 -0.66 27.25
CA GLY A 320 -28.57 -1.19 26.90
C GLY A 320 -28.71 -1.61 25.42
N TYR A 321 -27.59 -1.82 24.70
CA TYR A 321 -27.62 -2.20 23.30
C TYR A 321 -27.13 -3.62 23.05
N GLN A 322 -27.65 -4.21 21.99
CA GLN A 322 -27.13 -5.49 21.49
C GLN A 322 -25.88 -5.29 20.62
N ALA A 323 -25.01 -6.29 20.67
CA ALA A 323 -23.80 -6.34 19.85
C ALA A 323 -23.64 -7.67 19.11
N ALA A 324 -22.83 -7.65 18.03
CA ALA A 324 -22.53 -8.86 17.26
C ALA A 324 -21.06 -8.96 16.91
N ILE A 325 -20.52 -10.20 16.89
CA ILE A 325 -19.18 -10.51 16.40
C ILE A 325 -19.29 -11.49 15.23
N MET A 326 -18.75 -11.10 14.08
CA MET A 326 -18.68 -11.96 12.91
C MET A 326 -17.24 -12.47 12.70
N ALA A 327 -17.10 -13.80 12.73
CA ALA A 327 -15.85 -14.51 12.47
C ALA A 327 -15.89 -15.25 11.12
N PRO A 328 -14.76 -15.39 10.41
CA PRO A 328 -14.74 -15.99 9.07
C PRO A 328 -14.98 -17.50 9.05
N THR A 329 -14.74 -18.20 10.15
CA THR A 329 -14.91 -19.65 10.26
C THR A 329 -15.60 -20.05 11.56
N GLU A 330 -16.20 -21.24 11.60
CA GLU A 330 -16.87 -21.76 12.80
C GLU A 330 -15.89 -21.97 13.95
N ILE A 331 -14.69 -22.46 13.66
CA ILE A 331 -13.65 -22.66 14.68
C ILE A 331 -13.32 -21.33 15.38
N LEU A 332 -13.17 -20.24 14.61
CA LEU A 332 -12.94 -18.91 15.19
C LEU A 332 -14.15 -18.39 15.95
N ALA A 333 -15.36 -18.62 15.46
CA ALA A 333 -16.57 -18.24 16.15
C ALA A 333 -16.69 -18.96 17.50
N ASN A 334 -16.40 -20.27 17.55
CA ASN A 334 -16.33 -21.05 18.78
C ASN A 334 -15.27 -20.51 19.76
N GLN A 335 -14.05 -20.24 19.28
CA GLN A 335 -12.98 -19.66 20.11
C GLN A 335 -13.34 -18.29 20.67
N HIS A 336 -13.97 -17.44 19.85
CA HIS A 336 -14.49 -16.17 20.35
C HIS A 336 -15.56 -16.40 21.41
N PHE A 337 -16.50 -17.30 21.15
CA PHE A 337 -17.54 -17.62 22.11
C PHE A 337 -16.96 -18.06 23.47
N GLU A 338 -16.05 -19.03 23.48
CA GLU A 338 -15.38 -19.48 24.71
C GLU A 338 -14.62 -18.34 25.40
N THR A 339 -13.87 -17.54 24.63
CA THR A 339 -13.09 -16.43 25.18
C THR A 339 -13.99 -15.35 25.82
N PHE A 340 -15.05 -14.95 25.11
CA PHE A 340 -15.98 -13.95 25.62
C PHE A 340 -16.85 -14.49 26.76
N PHE A 341 -17.20 -15.77 26.71
CA PHE A 341 -17.91 -16.42 27.81
C PHE A 341 -17.07 -16.37 29.09
N GLU A 342 -15.78 -16.72 29.03
CA GLU A 342 -14.88 -16.62 30.17
C GLU A 342 -14.69 -15.16 30.65
N PHE A 343 -14.58 -14.19 29.75
CA PHE A 343 -14.44 -12.80 30.12
C PHE A 343 -15.68 -12.20 30.78
N PHE A 344 -16.89 -12.68 30.42
CA PHE A 344 -18.14 -12.09 30.87
C PHE A 344 -18.91 -12.94 31.88
N LYS A 345 -18.42 -14.11 32.27
CA LYS A 345 -19.14 -15.06 33.13
C LYS A 345 -19.56 -14.47 34.49
N GLU A 346 -18.75 -13.57 35.06
CA GLU A 346 -19.03 -12.90 36.34
C GLU A 346 -19.87 -11.60 36.17
N LEU A 347 -20.14 -11.21 34.92
CA LEU A 347 -20.77 -9.94 34.57
C LEU A 347 -22.22 -10.06 34.10
N ASN A 348 -22.78 -11.27 34.14
CA ASN A 348 -24.18 -11.58 33.79
C ASN A 348 -24.59 -11.08 32.38
N ILE A 349 -23.69 -11.26 31.39
CA ILE A 349 -24.01 -10.95 29.99
C ILE A 349 -24.44 -12.22 29.26
N SER A 350 -25.57 -12.13 28.56
CA SER A 350 -26.13 -13.21 27.77
C SER A 350 -25.47 -13.30 26.40
N ILE A 351 -24.74 -14.39 26.17
CA ILE A 351 -23.98 -14.66 24.91
C ILE A 351 -24.59 -15.86 24.20
N ALA A 352 -24.74 -15.76 22.88
CA ALA A 352 -25.15 -16.89 22.06
C ALA A 352 -24.20 -17.07 20.86
N LEU A 353 -24.08 -18.33 20.42
CA LEU A 353 -23.30 -18.72 19.24
C LEU A 353 -24.23 -19.19 18.12
N LEU A 354 -24.06 -18.63 16.92
CA LEU A 354 -24.86 -18.96 15.76
C LEU A 354 -23.96 -19.29 14.56
N THR A 355 -23.90 -20.58 14.20
CA THR A 355 -23.12 -21.07 13.05
C THR A 355 -24.01 -21.88 12.11
N SER A 356 -23.45 -22.38 11.01
CA SER A 356 -24.16 -23.26 10.07
C SER A 356 -24.52 -24.62 10.71
N ASN A 357 -23.75 -25.06 11.70
CA ASN A 357 -23.91 -26.34 12.38
C ASN A 357 -24.83 -26.25 13.62
N THR A 358 -25.32 -25.05 13.98
CA THR A 358 -26.24 -24.89 15.10
C THR A 358 -27.54 -25.65 14.84
N PRO A 359 -27.93 -26.60 15.73
CA PRO A 359 -29.14 -27.41 15.57
C PRO A 359 -30.40 -26.55 15.41
N LYS A 360 -31.30 -26.91 14.52
CA LYS A 360 -32.49 -26.09 14.19
C LYS A 360 -33.34 -25.69 15.42
N LYS A 361 -33.47 -26.57 16.40
CA LYS A 361 -34.22 -26.27 17.66
C LYS A 361 -33.52 -25.17 18.48
N GLU A 362 -32.20 -25.27 18.59
CA GLU A 362 -31.37 -24.32 19.30
C GLU A 362 -31.31 -22.97 18.56
N ARG A 363 -31.15 -23.02 17.23
CA ARG A 363 -31.22 -21.84 16.37
C ARG A 363 -32.53 -21.06 16.62
N ASN A 364 -33.66 -21.72 16.54
CA ASN A 364 -34.96 -21.05 16.75
C ASN A 364 -35.07 -20.42 18.14
N LYS A 365 -34.54 -21.07 19.19
CA LYS A 365 -34.47 -20.53 20.53
C LYS A 365 -33.59 -19.29 20.59
N ILE A 366 -32.39 -19.32 19.99
CA ILE A 366 -31.49 -18.17 19.96
C ILE A 366 -32.15 -17.00 19.25
N LEU A 367 -32.77 -17.23 18.07
CA LEU A 367 -33.42 -16.18 17.29
C LEU A 367 -34.57 -15.52 18.07
N SER A 368 -35.43 -16.30 18.77
CA SER A 368 -36.51 -15.74 19.59
C SER A 368 -36.00 -14.91 20.76
N LEU A 369 -34.91 -15.34 21.43
CA LEU A 369 -34.31 -14.58 22.54
C LEU A 369 -33.57 -13.32 22.04
N LEU A 370 -33.02 -13.38 20.83
CA LEU A 370 -32.36 -12.24 20.19
C LEU A 370 -33.37 -11.11 19.85
N GLU A 371 -34.51 -11.50 19.27
CA GLU A 371 -35.57 -10.57 18.87
C GLU A 371 -36.23 -9.84 20.08
N VAL A 372 -36.33 -10.52 21.23
CA VAL A 372 -36.81 -9.87 22.45
C VAL A 372 -35.73 -9.13 23.26
N GLY A 373 -34.46 -9.30 22.86
CA GLY A 373 -33.30 -8.62 23.46
C GLY A 373 -32.71 -9.31 24.69
N GLU A 374 -33.07 -10.58 24.94
CA GLU A 374 -32.45 -11.38 26.01
C GLU A 374 -31.06 -11.92 25.66
N VAL A 375 -30.72 -12.05 24.37
CA VAL A 375 -29.35 -12.26 23.93
C VAL A 375 -28.74 -10.89 23.65
N GLU A 376 -27.72 -10.52 24.41
CA GLU A 376 -27.04 -9.23 24.34
C GLU A 376 -25.84 -9.26 23.38
N LEU A 377 -25.13 -10.39 23.31
CA LEU A 377 -24.00 -10.61 22.39
C LEU A 377 -24.24 -11.84 21.54
N LEU A 378 -24.33 -11.65 20.21
CA LEU A 378 -24.42 -12.74 19.26
C LEU A 378 -23.07 -12.92 18.54
N ILE A 379 -22.46 -14.10 18.65
CA ILE A 379 -21.23 -14.46 17.98
C ILE A 379 -21.54 -15.48 16.87
N GLY A 380 -20.93 -15.35 15.70
CA GLY A 380 -21.15 -16.34 14.64
C GLY A 380 -20.37 -16.07 13.37
N THR A 381 -20.74 -16.81 12.34
CA THR A 381 -20.15 -16.70 11.00
C THR A 381 -21.06 -15.89 10.07
N HIS A 382 -21.01 -16.17 8.76
CA HIS A 382 -21.96 -15.62 7.78
C HIS A 382 -23.43 -15.97 8.09
N SER A 383 -23.71 -16.86 9.04
CA SER A 383 -25.06 -17.13 9.54
C SER A 383 -25.73 -15.88 10.15
N LEU A 384 -24.95 -14.91 10.66
CA LEU A 384 -25.46 -13.66 11.23
C LEU A 384 -26.11 -12.73 10.19
N ILE A 385 -25.76 -12.84 8.92
CA ILE A 385 -26.30 -12.00 7.86
C ILE A 385 -27.54 -12.57 7.17
N GLN A 386 -28.02 -13.75 7.59
CA GLN A 386 -29.24 -14.36 7.04
C GLN A 386 -30.48 -13.52 7.45
N ASP A 387 -31.49 -13.53 6.59
CA ASP A 387 -32.66 -12.63 6.73
C ASP A 387 -33.48 -12.90 8.01
N ASP A 388 -33.50 -14.13 8.50
CA ASP A 388 -34.21 -14.56 9.69
C ASP A 388 -33.55 -14.12 11.03
N VAL A 389 -32.34 -13.58 10.98
CA VAL A 389 -31.66 -13.04 12.15
C VAL A 389 -32.09 -11.61 12.37
N ILE A 390 -32.94 -11.37 13.37
CA ILE A 390 -33.51 -10.04 13.71
C ILE A 390 -33.06 -9.68 15.12
N PHE A 391 -32.46 -8.49 15.24
CA PHE A 391 -32.07 -7.91 16.53
C PHE A 391 -33.10 -6.90 17.00
N LYS A 392 -33.33 -6.82 18.31
CA LYS A 392 -34.16 -5.79 18.91
C LYS A 392 -33.53 -4.40 18.84
N ASN A 393 -32.24 -4.31 19.18
CA ASN A 393 -31.51 -3.03 19.29
C ASN A 393 -30.02 -3.18 19.04
N LEU A 394 -29.64 -3.63 17.84
CA LEU A 394 -28.24 -3.78 17.45
C LEU A 394 -27.61 -2.40 17.22
N LYS A 395 -26.51 -2.09 17.92
CA LYS A 395 -25.78 -0.82 17.80
C LYS A 395 -24.29 -0.96 17.53
N TYR A 396 -23.71 -2.12 17.83
CA TYR A 396 -22.28 -2.31 17.69
C TYR A 396 -21.93 -3.66 17.07
N VAL A 397 -21.14 -3.64 16.02
CA VAL A 397 -20.72 -4.84 15.28
C VAL A 397 -19.21 -4.91 15.23
N ILE A 398 -18.66 -6.08 15.50
CA ILE A 398 -17.25 -6.38 15.32
C ILE A 398 -17.08 -7.43 14.22
N THR A 399 -16.15 -7.18 13.29
CA THR A 399 -15.78 -8.13 12.24
C THR A 399 -14.33 -8.51 12.41
N ASP A 400 -14.04 -9.79 12.67
CA ASP A 400 -12.65 -10.28 12.78
C ASP A 400 -12.13 -10.73 11.41
N GLU A 401 -10.81 -10.58 11.19
CA GLU A 401 -10.11 -10.87 9.93
C GLU A 401 -10.83 -10.26 8.70
N GLN A 402 -11.00 -8.95 8.74
CA GLN A 402 -11.75 -8.15 7.77
C GLN A 402 -11.52 -8.53 6.30
N HIS A 403 -10.27 -8.87 5.94
CA HIS A 403 -9.87 -9.20 4.57
C HIS A 403 -10.57 -10.45 4.02
N ARG A 404 -11.16 -11.28 4.87
CA ARG A 404 -11.91 -12.51 4.51
C ARG A 404 -13.37 -12.24 4.17
N PHE A 405 -13.88 -11.03 4.40
CA PHE A 405 -15.26 -10.66 4.13
C PHE A 405 -15.38 -9.64 3.00
N GLY A 406 -16.32 -9.89 2.09
CA GLY A 406 -16.67 -8.92 1.07
C GLY A 406 -17.32 -7.64 1.66
N VAL A 407 -17.13 -6.51 1.01
CA VAL A 407 -17.76 -5.22 1.39
C VAL A 407 -19.29 -5.35 1.56
N ARG A 408 -19.92 -6.14 0.65
CA ARG A 408 -21.37 -6.39 0.69
C ARG A 408 -21.83 -7.11 1.96
N GLN A 409 -21.09 -8.11 2.43
CA GLN A 409 -21.42 -8.88 3.65
C GLN A 409 -21.38 -8.00 4.89
N ARG A 410 -20.35 -7.15 5.01
CA ARG A 410 -20.21 -6.20 6.13
C ARG A 410 -21.36 -5.19 6.14
N LYS A 411 -21.76 -4.67 4.97
CA LYS A 411 -22.87 -3.75 4.85
C LYS A 411 -24.21 -4.40 5.25
N ILE A 412 -24.44 -5.67 4.90
CA ILE A 412 -25.65 -6.39 5.29
C ILE A 412 -25.74 -6.50 6.82
N LEU A 413 -24.63 -6.85 7.50
CA LEU A 413 -24.63 -6.95 8.96
C LEU A 413 -24.90 -5.60 9.63
N SER A 414 -24.27 -4.52 9.15
CA SER A 414 -24.53 -3.17 9.67
C SER A 414 -25.97 -2.70 9.43
N ASN A 415 -26.65 -3.21 8.39
CA ASN A 415 -28.04 -2.86 8.08
C ASN A 415 -29.08 -3.64 8.92
N LYS A 416 -28.65 -4.55 9.81
CA LYS A 416 -29.57 -5.29 10.70
C LYS A 416 -30.00 -4.51 11.95
N GLY A 417 -29.49 -3.31 12.12
CA GLY A 417 -29.91 -2.37 13.17
C GLY A 417 -29.99 -0.94 12.64
N GLU A 418 -30.60 -0.06 13.40
CA GLU A 418 -30.59 1.38 13.13
C GLU A 418 -29.31 2.00 13.65
N ALA A 419 -28.60 2.73 12.79
CA ALA A 419 -27.37 3.47 13.14
C ALA A 419 -26.30 2.59 13.86
N VAL A 420 -25.82 1.56 13.18
CA VAL A 420 -24.85 0.59 13.69
C VAL A 420 -23.42 1.11 13.53
N ASN A 421 -22.65 1.08 14.61
CA ASN A 421 -21.22 1.32 14.65
C ASN A 421 -20.43 0.05 14.32
N SER A 422 -19.30 0.17 13.62
CA SER A 422 -18.53 -0.96 13.13
C SER A 422 -17.06 -0.90 13.57
N LEU A 423 -16.57 -1.96 14.19
CA LEU A 423 -15.16 -2.19 14.46
C LEU A 423 -14.67 -3.37 13.62
N MET A 424 -13.68 -3.14 12.82
CA MET A 424 -13.04 -4.17 12.04
C MET A 424 -11.71 -4.55 12.69
N MET A 425 -11.40 -5.83 12.82
CA MET A 425 -10.13 -6.31 13.36
C MET A 425 -9.31 -6.99 12.26
N THR A 426 -8.00 -6.84 12.32
CA THR A 426 -7.07 -7.56 11.45
C THR A 426 -5.78 -7.92 12.18
N ALA A 427 -5.29 -9.14 11.93
CA ALA A 427 -3.97 -9.58 12.39
C ALA A 427 -2.87 -9.31 11.35
N THR A 428 -3.23 -8.91 10.13
CA THR A 428 -2.27 -8.42 9.14
C THR A 428 -2.06 -6.92 9.36
N PRO A 429 -0.87 -6.50 9.81
CA PRO A 429 -0.59 -5.08 9.90
C PRO A 429 -0.65 -4.43 8.51
N ILE A 430 -1.50 -3.42 8.37
CA ILE A 430 -1.45 -2.54 7.20
C ILE A 430 -0.37 -1.52 7.48
N PRO A 431 0.61 -1.32 6.58
CA PRO A 431 1.61 -0.28 6.76
C PRO A 431 0.95 1.05 7.10
N ARG A 432 1.47 1.75 8.12
CA ARG A 432 0.89 3.02 8.59
C ARG A 432 0.72 4.03 7.46
N SER A 433 1.67 4.03 6.55
CA SER A 433 1.66 4.85 5.33
C SER A 433 0.43 4.61 4.45
N LEU A 434 0.08 3.36 4.24
CA LEU A 434 -1.08 2.99 3.42
C LEU A 434 -2.41 3.20 4.14
N ALA A 435 -2.46 2.93 5.43
CA ALA A 435 -3.69 3.12 6.22
C ALA A 435 -4.17 4.58 6.16
N ILE A 436 -3.25 5.55 6.18
CA ILE A 436 -3.56 6.99 6.12
C ILE A 436 -3.98 7.43 4.72
N THR A 437 -3.48 6.74 3.71
CA THR A 437 -3.62 7.14 2.31
C THR A 437 -4.92 6.67 1.69
N LEU A 438 -5.35 5.46 2.02
CA LEU A 438 -6.36 4.72 1.26
C LEU A 438 -7.65 4.46 2.03
N ILE A 439 -7.59 4.55 3.35
CA ILE A 439 -8.77 4.31 4.20
C ILE A 439 -9.33 5.68 4.63
N THR A 440 -10.21 6.22 3.81
CA THR A 440 -10.75 7.58 3.97
C THR A 440 -11.83 7.67 5.02
N ASP A 441 -12.70 6.67 5.08
CA ASP A 441 -13.87 6.67 5.94
C ASP A 441 -13.67 5.87 7.24
N ILE A 442 -12.54 5.15 7.35
CA ILE A 442 -12.24 4.25 8.44
C ILE A 442 -11.12 4.85 9.30
N LYS A 443 -11.41 5.11 10.57
CA LYS A 443 -10.37 5.47 11.55
C LYS A 443 -9.54 4.24 11.89
N VAL A 444 -8.25 4.41 12.12
CA VAL A 444 -7.33 3.31 12.42
C VAL A 444 -6.77 3.44 13.82
N SER A 445 -6.94 2.40 14.63
CA SER A 445 -6.28 2.22 15.93
C SER A 445 -5.25 1.11 15.83
N THR A 446 -4.07 1.33 16.37
CA THR A 446 -2.95 0.39 16.29
C THR A 446 -2.50 -0.03 17.69
N ILE A 447 -2.48 -1.34 17.95
CA ILE A 447 -1.84 -1.91 19.12
C ILE A 447 -0.39 -2.23 18.73
N ASP A 448 0.52 -1.39 19.15
CA ASP A 448 1.96 -1.44 18.86
C ASP A 448 2.80 -2.00 20.04
N GLU A 449 2.15 -2.57 21.04
CA GLU A 449 2.77 -3.25 22.17
C GLU A 449 2.30 -4.70 22.24
N LEU A 450 3.20 -5.59 22.64
CA LEU A 450 2.86 -6.99 22.97
C LEU A 450 2.62 -7.13 24.48
N PRO A 451 1.70 -8.02 24.90
CA PRO A 451 1.47 -8.32 26.32
C PRO A 451 2.75 -8.81 27.02
N ALA A 452 2.88 -8.46 28.31
CA ALA A 452 4.02 -8.87 29.12
C ALA A 452 4.16 -10.41 29.22
N GLY A 453 5.39 -10.90 29.27
CA GLY A 453 5.70 -12.34 29.42
C GLY A 453 5.73 -13.15 28.13
N ARG A 454 5.37 -12.58 26.99
CA ARG A 454 5.45 -13.25 25.69
C ARG A 454 6.90 -13.26 25.19
N LYS A 455 7.42 -14.45 24.86
CA LYS A 455 8.74 -14.61 24.24
C LYS A 455 8.64 -14.42 22.72
N ARG A 456 9.61 -13.71 22.13
CA ARG A 456 9.71 -13.57 20.67
C ARG A 456 10.01 -14.92 20.04
N VAL A 457 9.35 -15.21 18.92
CA VAL A 457 9.61 -16.43 18.14
C VAL A 457 10.97 -16.28 17.46
N GLN A 458 11.86 -17.24 17.68
CA GLN A 458 13.14 -17.29 17.00
C GLN A 458 12.95 -17.85 15.60
N THR A 459 13.36 -17.08 14.59
CA THR A 459 13.19 -17.48 13.19
C THR A 459 14.53 -17.83 12.58
N TYR A 460 14.60 -19.02 11.96
CA TYR A 460 15.82 -19.54 11.34
C TYR A 460 15.57 -19.90 9.89
N LYS A 461 16.60 -19.71 9.05
CA LYS A 461 16.64 -20.18 7.66
C LYS A 461 17.40 -21.49 7.60
N ALA A 462 16.86 -22.48 6.92
CA ALA A 462 17.51 -23.76 6.65
C ALA A 462 17.44 -24.09 5.14
N ASN A 463 18.34 -24.92 4.65
CA ASN A 463 18.29 -25.46 3.30
C ASN A 463 17.67 -26.88 3.30
N ASN A 464 17.23 -27.35 2.14
CA ASN A 464 16.61 -28.67 2.01
C ASN A 464 17.53 -29.82 2.49
N LYS A 465 18.85 -29.69 2.33
CA LYS A 465 19.81 -30.68 2.83
C LYS A 465 19.84 -30.79 4.35
N SER A 466 19.42 -29.73 5.04
CA SER A 466 19.39 -29.66 6.51
C SER A 466 18.05 -30.13 7.09
N PHE A 467 17.10 -30.62 6.27
CA PHE A 467 15.76 -31.01 6.71
C PHE A 467 15.77 -31.98 7.88
N TYR A 468 16.56 -33.05 7.82
CA TYR A 468 16.66 -34.04 8.88
C TYR A 468 17.28 -33.46 10.18
N LYS A 469 18.27 -32.54 10.07
CA LYS A 469 18.80 -31.83 11.23
C LYS A 469 17.74 -30.92 11.90
N VAL A 470 16.83 -30.37 11.11
CA VAL A 470 15.69 -29.64 11.67
C VAL A 470 14.77 -30.59 12.42
N LEU A 471 14.51 -31.79 11.91
CA LEU A 471 13.74 -32.82 12.60
C LEU A 471 14.40 -33.26 13.91
N ASP A 472 15.73 -33.43 13.96
CA ASP A 472 16.47 -33.72 15.18
C ASP A 472 16.26 -32.63 16.26
N ASN A 473 16.29 -31.37 15.86
CA ASN A 473 16.09 -30.26 16.79
C ASN A 473 14.65 -30.19 17.34
N ILE A 474 13.63 -30.50 16.52
CA ILE A 474 12.24 -30.51 16.99
C ILE A 474 11.90 -31.73 17.84
N MET A 475 12.64 -32.84 17.73
CA MET A 475 12.46 -33.99 18.63
C MET A 475 12.59 -33.59 20.10
N MET A 476 13.50 -32.65 20.42
CA MET A 476 13.62 -32.13 21.77
C MET A 476 12.35 -31.42 22.28
N GLU A 477 11.64 -30.73 21.37
CA GLU A 477 10.35 -30.09 21.69
C GLU A 477 9.24 -31.16 21.84
N LEU A 478 9.24 -32.18 20.98
CA LEU A 478 8.30 -33.30 21.05
C LEU A 478 8.46 -34.11 22.31
N ASP A 479 9.72 -34.41 22.73
CA ASP A 479 10.03 -35.10 23.97
C ASP A 479 9.54 -34.33 25.21
N ASN A 480 9.52 -33.00 25.14
CA ASN A 480 8.94 -32.14 26.17
C ASN A 480 7.39 -32.06 26.09
N GLY A 481 6.73 -32.88 25.28
CA GLY A 481 5.29 -32.90 25.10
C GLY A 481 4.75 -31.67 24.36
N ARG A 482 5.58 -31.00 23.54
CA ARG A 482 5.18 -29.87 22.71
C ARG A 482 4.63 -30.36 21.38
N GLN A 483 3.96 -29.44 20.70
CA GLN A 483 3.35 -29.67 19.41
C GLN A 483 3.87 -28.64 18.38
N GLY A 484 3.67 -28.92 17.11
CA GLY A 484 4.02 -27.96 16.08
C GLY A 484 3.40 -28.22 14.73
N TYR A 485 3.72 -27.33 13.82
CA TYR A 485 3.18 -27.29 12.48
C TYR A 485 4.28 -27.48 11.43
N VAL A 486 3.93 -28.18 10.35
CA VAL A 486 4.72 -28.22 9.12
C VAL A 486 3.83 -27.74 7.98
N VAL A 487 4.23 -26.67 7.29
CA VAL A 487 3.43 -26.05 6.24
C VAL A 487 4.12 -26.22 4.89
N CYS A 488 3.39 -26.78 3.93
CA CYS A 488 3.83 -26.97 2.55
C CYS A 488 3.14 -25.93 1.64
N PRO A 489 3.83 -25.40 0.60
CA PRO A 489 3.22 -24.46 -0.32
C PRO A 489 2.18 -25.11 -1.23
N LEU A 490 1.22 -24.31 -1.67
CA LEU A 490 0.34 -24.67 -2.81
C LEU A 490 1.13 -24.48 -4.12
N ILE A 491 0.93 -25.36 -5.07
CA ILE A 491 1.49 -25.30 -6.43
C ILE A 491 0.36 -24.91 -7.38
N GLU A 492 0.41 -23.71 -7.93
CA GLU A 492 -0.66 -23.14 -8.77
C GLU A 492 -1.02 -23.99 -10.01
N GLU A 493 -0.16 -24.90 -10.45
CA GLU A 493 -0.34 -25.64 -11.71
C GLU A 493 -1.23 -26.91 -11.60
N SER A 494 -1.40 -27.52 -10.44
CA SER A 494 -2.42 -28.56 -10.22
C SER A 494 -2.67 -28.89 -8.75
N GLU A 495 -3.93 -28.94 -8.37
CA GLU A 495 -4.39 -29.40 -7.05
C GLU A 495 -3.92 -30.81 -6.65
N LYS A 496 -3.53 -31.64 -7.63
CA LYS A 496 -2.96 -32.97 -7.38
C LYS A 496 -1.52 -32.90 -6.87
N MET A 497 -0.73 -31.94 -7.35
CA MET A 497 0.66 -31.74 -6.90
C MET A 497 0.72 -31.18 -5.47
N ASP A 498 -0.27 -30.40 -5.06
CA ASP A 498 -0.37 -29.88 -3.68
C ASP A 498 -0.51 -30.98 -2.65
N LEU A 499 -1.38 -31.96 -2.94
CA LEU A 499 -1.55 -33.13 -2.07
C LEU A 499 -0.29 -33.99 -2.02
N GLN A 500 0.34 -34.19 -3.17
CA GLN A 500 1.56 -35.00 -3.27
C GLN A 500 2.71 -34.39 -2.44
N ASN A 501 2.88 -33.09 -2.42
CA ASN A 501 3.89 -32.42 -1.58
C ASN A 501 3.64 -32.61 -0.08
N VAL A 502 2.38 -32.57 0.34
CA VAL A 502 2.01 -32.79 1.74
C VAL A 502 2.21 -34.25 2.11
N GLU A 503 1.80 -35.19 1.24
CA GLU A 503 1.98 -36.61 1.42
C GLU A 503 3.46 -37.02 1.43
N ASP A 504 4.27 -36.50 0.49
CA ASP A 504 5.71 -36.75 0.45
C ASP A 504 6.42 -36.22 1.71
N THR A 505 5.97 -35.06 2.21
CA THR A 505 6.51 -34.48 3.44
C THR A 505 6.09 -35.31 4.67
N TYR A 506 4.85 -35.82 4.67
CA TYR A 506 4.34 -36.69 5.72
C TYR A 506 5.12 -37.99 5.78
N GLU A 507 5.31 -38.69 4.64
CA GLU A 507 6.07 -39.96 4.60
C GLU A 507 7.53 -39.74 5.06
N LYS A 508 8.22 -38.66 4.60
CA LYS A 508 9.57 -38.35 5.04
C LYS A 508 9.67 -38.11 6.56
N ILE A 509 8.70 -37.47 7.15
CA ILE A 509 8.70 -37.16 8.60
C ILE A 509 8.37 -38.47 9.36
N LYS A 510 7.40 -39.24 8.87
CA LYS A 510 6.96 -40.50 9.50
C LYS A 510 8.04 -41.57 9.47
N GLU A 511 8.80 -41.68 8.36
CA GLU A 511 9.92 -42.62 8.26
C GLU A 511 11.08 -42.25 9.20
N TYR A 512 11.25 -40.97 9.50
CA TYR A 512 12.37 -40.49 10.31
C TYR A 512 12.07 -40.43 11.80
N LEU A 513 10.86 -40.05 12.19
CA LEU A 513 10.49 -39.90 13.58
C LEU A 513 9.96 -41.21 14.17
N PRO A 514 10.18 -41.48 15.47
CA PRO A 514 9.59 -42.64 16.17
C PRO A 514 8.06 -42.68 16.09
N ASP A 515 7.48 -43.87 16.02
CA ASP A 515 6.01 -44.12 15.94
C ASP A 515 5.22 -43.59 17.15
N SER A 516 5.92 -43.28 18.25
CA SER A 516 5.34 -42.59 19.42
C SER A 516 4.76 -41.25 19.11
N TYR A 517 5.28 -40.54 18.09
CA TYR A 517 4.79 -39.21 17.70
C TYR A 517 3.66 -39.36 16.68
N LYS A 518 2.49 -38.87 17.04
CA LYS A 518 1.31 -38.88 16.16
C LYS A 518 1.36 -37.69 15.22
N ILE A 519 1.29 -37.97 13.92
CA ILE A 519 1.32 -36.99 12.85
C ILE A 519 -0.02 -37.03 12.12
N ALA A 520 -0.59 -35.91 11.78
CA ALA A 520 -1.79 -35.82 10.97
C ALA A 520 -1.60 -34.82 9.81
N ILE A 521 -2.35 -35.01 8.75
CA ILE A 521 -2.42 -34.13 7.58
C ILE A 521 -3.72 -33.33 7.64
N LEU A 522 -3.64 -32.05 7.26
CA LEU A 522 -4.80 -31.17 7.12
C LEU A 522 -4.72 -30.43 5.78
N HIS A 523 -5.68 -30.63 4.88
CA HIS A 523 -5.69 -29.99 3.57
C HIS A 523 -7.08 -29.52 3.13
N GLY A 524 -7.13 -28.65 2.10
CA GLY A 524 -8.34 -27.99 1.63
C GLY A 524 -9.47 -28.92 1.19
N LYS A 525 -9.16 -30.11 0.67
CA LYS A 525 -10.15 -31.10 0.13
C LYS A 525 -10.93 -31.88 1.19
N MET A 526 -10.46 -31.87 2.44
CA MET A 526 -11.17 -32.50 3.54
C MET A 526 -12.50 -31.78 3.79
N SER A 527 -13.51 -32.54 4.17
CA SER A 527 -14.79 -32.00 4.64
C SER A 527 -14.57 -31.17 5.89
N ASN A 528 -15.44 -30.20 6.16
CA ASN A 528 -15.33 -29.38 7.36
C ASN A 528 -15.33 -30.24 8.64
N LYS A 529 -16.14 -31.31 8.66
CA LYS A 529 -16.20 -32.21 9.79
C LYS A 529 -14.87 -32.93 10.06
N GLU A 530 -14.21 -33.45 9.01
CA GLU A 530 -12.88 -34.07 9.15
C GLU A 530 -11.82 -33.06 9.62
N LYS A 531 -11.87 -31.82 9.12
CA LYS A 531 -10.97 -30.77 9.57
C LYS A 531 -11.16 -30.44 11.05
N ASP A 532 -12.41 -30.32 11.48
CA ASP A 532 -12.77 -30.03 12.86
C ASP A 532 -12.31 -31.16 13.80
N GLU A 533 -12.52 -32.42 13.45
CA GLU A 533 -12.06 -33.59 14.21
C GLU A 533 -10.52 -33.63 14.35
N ILE A 534 -9.79 -33.34 13.29
CA ILE A 534 -8.30 -33.29 13.34
C ILE A 534 -7.81 -32.16 14.21
N VAL A 535 -8.42 -30.97 14.09
CA VAL A 535 -8.07 -29.80 14.90
C VAL A 535 -8.38 -30.05 16.38
N GLU A 536 -9.52 -30.66 16.70
CA GLU A 536 -9.90 -31.01 18.07
C GLU A 536 -8.88 -32.00 18.68
N ARG A 537 -8.51 -33.05 17.96
CA ARG A 537 -7.48 -34.02 18.39
C ARG A 537 -6.11 -33.36 18.58
N PHE A 538 -5.78 -32.34 17.76
CA PHE A 538 -4.56 -31.56 17.91
C PHE A 538 -4.63 -30.66 19.17
N LEU A 539 -5.76 -30.02 19.44
CA LEU A 539 -6.01 -29.27 20.67
C LEU A 539 -5.90 -30.14 21.91
N ASN A 540 -6.43 -31.37 21.86
CA ASN A 540 -6.38 -32.37 22.94
C ASN A 540 -5.00 -33.02 23.11
N LYS A 541 -3.99 -32.61 22.34
CA LYS A 541 -2.61 -33.14 22.36
C LYS A 541 -2.48 -34.61 21.90
N GLU A 542 -3.48 -35.13 21.23
CA GLU A 542 -3.43 -36.50 20.65
C GLU A 542 -2.54 -36.51 19.38
N ILE A 543 -2.40 -35.38 18.71
CA ILE A 543 -1.55 -35.20 17.54
C ILE A 543 -0.39 -34.28 17.95
N HIS A 544 0.84 -34.66 17.60
CA HIS A 544 2.04 -33.92 17.95
C HIS A 544 2.50 -32.99 16.81
N ILE A 545 2.36 -33.43 15.57
CA ILE A 545 2.72 -32.66 14.38
C ILE A 545 1.53 -32.58 13.45
N LEU A 546 1.16 -31.39 13.06
CA LEU A 546 0.14 -31.14 12.07
C LEU A 546 0.78 -30.64 10.76
N ILE A 547 0.72 -31.47 9.70
CA ILE A 547 1.23 -31.14 8.38
C ILE A 547 0.08 -30.57 7.56
N SER A 548 0.26 -29.40 6.94
CA SER A 548 -0.82 -28.77 6.21
C SER A 548 -0.33 -27.92 5.05
N THR A 549 -1.25 -27.61 4.15
CA THR A 549 -1.14 -26.50 3.23
C THR A 549 -1.44 -25.17 3.96
N THR A 550 -1.66 -24.09 3.23
CA THR A 550 -2.02 -22.76 3.79
C THR A 550 -3.30 -22.73 4.64
N VAL A 551 -4.05 -23.84 4.74
CA VAL A 551 -5.30 -23.94 5.53
C VAL A 551 -5.10 -23.61 7.03
N ILE A 552 -3.88 -23.72 7.57
CA ILE A 552 -3.55 -23.31 8.96
C ILE A 552 -3.61 -21.78 9.16
N GLU A 553 -3.80 -21.00 8.12
CA GLU A 553 -4.10 -19.55 8.27
C GLU A 553 -5.38 -19.30 9.10
N VAL A 554 -6.24 -20.31 9.27
CA VAL A 554 -7.42 -20.25 10.11
C VAL A 554 -7.03 -20.22 11.57
N GLY A 555 -7.28 -19.13 12.23
CA GLY A 555 -6.95 -18.59 13.53
C GLY A 555 -6.90 -19.47 14.79
N VAL A 556 -6.79 -20.79 14.70
CA VAL A 556 -6.79 -21.69 15.86
C VAL A 556 -5.65 -21.38 16.84
N ASN A 557 -6.02 -21.14 18.10
CA ASN A 557 -5.07 -20.88 19.16
C ASN A 557 -4.65 -22.16 19.84
N VAL A 558 -3.41 -22.61 19.62
CA VAL A 558 -2.84 -23.81 20.27
C VAL A 558 -1.64 -23.38 21.12
N PRO A 559 -1.82 -23.09 22.44
CA PRO A 559 -0.76 -22.59 23.29
C PRO A 559 0.45 -23.55 23.44
N ASN A 560 0.22 -24.86 23.23
CA ASN A 560 1.25 -25.88 23.31
C ASN A 560 2.13 -26.01 22.05
N ALA A 561 1.75 -25.35 20.93
CA ALA A 561 2.53 -25.36 19.69
C ALA A 561 3.74 -24.42 19.81
N THR A 562 4.96 -24.99 19.79
CA THR A 562 6.22 -24.27 19.97
C THR A 562 7.07 -24.21 18.72
N PHE A 563 6.78 -25.00 17.69
CA PHE A 563 7.55 -24.95 16.45
C PHE A 563 6.67 -24.87 15.20
N MET A 564 7.18 -24.13 14.21
CA MET A 564 6.62 -23.97 12.89
C MET A 564 7.71 -24.22 11.86
N ILE A 565 7.51 -25.22 10.99
CA ILE A 565 8.39 -25.47 9.84
C ILE A 565 7.64 -25.06 8.58
N VAL A 566 8.25 -24.22 7.75
CA VAL A 566 7.69 -23.85 6.44
C VAL A 566 8.58 -24.37 5.35
N VAL A 567 8.08 -25.34 4.59
CA VAL A 567 8.79 -25.96 3.47
C VAL A 567 8.67 -25.05 2.25
N ASP A 568 9.75 -24.94 1.45
CA ASP A 568 9.83 -24.04 0.29
C ASP A 568 9.35 -22.61 0.61
N ALA A 569 9.81 -22.07 1.73
CA ALA A 569 9.36 -20.80 2.29
C ALA A 569 9.42 -19.62 1.31
N HIS A 570 10.28 -19.67 0.29
CA HIS A 570 10.40 -18.64 -0.75
C HIS A 570 9.13 -18.49 -1.64
N ARG A 571 8.25 -19.48 -1.65
CA ARG A 571 6.98 -19.45 -2.40
C ARG A 571 5.88 -18.67 -1.68
N PHE A 572 6.04 -18.42 -0.38
CA PHE A 572 5.07 -17.68 0.41
C PHE A 572 5.31 -16.18 0.37
N GLY A 573 4.23 -15.41 0.42
CA GLY A 573 4.29 -13.97 0.67
C GLY A 573 4.71 -13.64 2.10
N LEU A 574 5.30 -12.46 2.31
CA LEU A 574 5.76 -12.02 3.63
C LEU A 574 4.62 -11.97 4.67
N ALA A 575 3.46 -11.48 4.27
CA ALA A 575 2.28 -11.45 5.15
C ALA A 575 1.88 -12.85 5.62
N THR A 576 1.85 -13.85 4.71
CA THR A 576 1.55 -15.24 5.04
C THR A 576 2.61 -15.84 5.96
N LEU A 577 3.90 -15.64 5.68
CA LEU A 577 4.99 -16.11 6.56
C LEU A 577 4.88 -15.53 7.95
N HIS A 578 4.56 -14.24 8.07
CA HIS A 578 4.36 -13.59 9.35
C HIS A 578 3.15 -14.15 10.10
N GLN A 579 2.03 -14.38 9.43
CA GLN A 579 0.85 -15.02 10.02
C GLN A 579 1.13 -16.44 10.49
N LEU A 580 1.84 -17.25 9.70
CA LEU A 580 2.27 -18.59 10.06
C LEU A 580 3.19 -18.57 11.29
N ARG A 581 4.19 -17.69 11.31
CA ARG A 581 5.05 -17.49 12.48
C ARG A 581 4.24 -17.14 13.74
N GLY A 582 3.20 -16.32 13.60
CA GLY A 582 2.30 -15.94 14.69
C GLY A 582 1.42 -17.07 15.24
N ARG A 583 1.36 -18.23 14.58
CA ARG A 583 0.64 -19.42 15.08
C ARG A 583 1.35 -20.10 16.23
N VAL A 584 2.64 -19.88 16.40
CA VAL A 584 3.44 -20.33 17.55
C VAL A 584 3.84 -19.15 18.44
N GLY A 585 4.41 -19.41 19.62
CA GLY A 585 4.79 -18.36 20.57
C GLY A 585 3.61 -17.77 21.32
N ARG A 586 2.57 -18.55 21.59
CA ARG A 586 1.38 -18.12 22.33
C ARG A 586 1.37 -18.54 23.80
N SER A 587 2.51 -19.02 24.30
CA SER A 587 2.71 -19.45 25.66
C SER A 587 4.01 -18.90 26.23
N LYS A 588 4.32 -19.25 27.49
CA LYS A 588 5.59 -18.90 28.18
C LYS A 588 6.83 -19.63 27.63
N PHE A 589 6.62 -20.63 26.76
CA PHE A 589 7.70 -21.43 26.20
C PHE A 589 8.37 -20.72 25.03
N GLN A 590 9.68 -20.96 24.85
CA GLN A 590 10.38 -20.49 23.66
C GLN A 590 9.79 -21.19 22.43
N SER A 591 9.62 -20.44 21.36
CA SER A 591 9.07 -20.99 20.12
C SER A 591 9.95 -20.66 18.93
N TYR A 592 9.89 -21.52 17.92
CA TYR A 592 10.80 -21.53 16.80
C TYR A 592 10.01 -21.54 15.47
N CYS A 593 10.49 -20.74 14.49
CA CYS A 593 9.98 -20.77 13.13
C CYS A 593 11.14 -21.07 12.19
N ILE A 594 11.08 -22.18 11.47
CA ILE A 594 12.13 -22.65 10.58
C ILE A 594 11.66 -22.52 9.15
N LEU A 595 12.33 -21.68 8.36
CA LEU A 595 12.02 -21.41 6.97
C LEU A 595 12.98 -22.18 6.07
N ILE A 596 12.49 -23.28 5.47
CA ILE A 596 13.29 -24.16 4.62
C ILE A 596 13.25 -23.64 3.18
N THR A 597 14.43 -23.34 2.61
CA THR A 597 14.56 -22.90 1.22
C THR A 597 16.02 -22.95 0.76
N ASP A 598 16.23 -23.33 -0.51
CA ASP A 598 17.55 -23.23 -1.18
C ASP A 598 17.71 -21.91 -1.93
N SER A 599 16.63 -21.14 -2.07
CA SER A 599 16.64 -19.85 -2.78
C SER A 599 17.26 -18.73 -1.92
N LYS A 600 18.05 -17.86 -2.57
CA LYS A 600 18.44 -16.58 -1.99
C LYS A 600 17.25 -15.63 -2.11
N SER A 601 16.71 -15.18 -0.99
CA SER A 601 15.54 -14.29 -0.97
C SER A 601 15.63 -13.31 0.18
N GLU A 602 15.63 -12.03 -0.15
CA GLU A 602 15.60 -10.93 0.84
C GLU A 602 14.37 -11.02 1.76
N ARG A 603 13.24 -11.55 1.26
CA ARG A 603 12.03 -11.79 2.05
C ARG A 603 12.25 -12.78 3.20
N ILE A 604 13.04 -13.83 2.96
CA ILE A 604 13.38 -14.81 4.00
C ILE A 604 14.36 -14.19 4.99
N ASP A 605 15.33 -13.41 4.50
CA ASP A 605 16.33 -12.78 5.35
C ASP A 605 15.68 -11.74 6.28
N ILE A 606 14.73 -10.92 5.80
CA ILE A 606 13.99 -9.98 6.66
C ILE A 606 13.10 -10.70 7.69
N MET A 607 12.49 -11.84 7.35
CA MET A 607 11.72 -12.65 8.31
C MET A 607 12.58 -13.20 9.46
N CYS A 608 13.86 -13.48 9.21
CA CYS A 608 14.80 -13.92 10.26
C CYS A 608 15.28 -12.76 11.12
N LEU A 609 15.42 -11.56 10.57
CA LEU A 609 15.95 -10.39 11.26
C LEU A 609 14.89 -9.61 12.04
N GLU A 610 13.66 -9.54 11.51
CA GLU A 610 12.61 -8.68 12.04
C GLU A 610 11.44 -9.50 12.61
N ASN A 611 11.01 -9.11 13.82
CA ASN A 611 9.86 -9.69 14.49
C ASN A 611 8.61 -8.80 14.41
N ASP A 612 8.78 -7.51 14.19
CA ASP A 612 7.68 -6.54 14.10
C ASP A 612 6.92 -6.68 12.78
N GLY A 613 5.64 -7.06 12.88
CA GLY A 613 4.77 -7.25 11.72
C GLY A 613 4.57 -5.99 10.88
N PHE A 614 4.62 -4.79 11.50
CA PHE A 614 4.50 -3.53 10.76
C PHE A 614 5.71 -3.26 9.88
N LYS A 615 6.92 -3.52 10.37
CA LYS A 615 8.15 -3.38 9.59
C LYS A 615 8.22 -4.40 8.45
N ILE A 616 7.77 -5.63 8.70
CA ILE A 616 7.68 -6.67 7.66
C ILE A 616 6.69 -6.24 6.57
N ALA A 617 5.54 -5.70 6.95
CA ALA A 617 4.55 -5.20 6.00
C ALA A 617 5.04 -3.98 5.20
N GLU A 618 5.80 -3.07 5.83
CA GLU A 618 6.46 -1.95 5.14
C GLU A 618 7.51 -2.44 4.12
N PHE A 619 8.26 -3.48 4.46
CA PHE A 619 9.22 -4.07 3.54
C PHE A 619 8.51 -4.76 2.35
N ASP A 620 7.45 -5.53 2.60
CA ASP A 620 6.65 -6.17 1.55
C ASP A 620 6.07 -5.14 0.58
N LEU A 621 5.55 -4.02 1.12
CA LEU A 621 5.04 -2.91 0.35
C LEU A 621 6.11 -2.27 -0.55
N LYS A 622 7.32 -2.07 -0.02
CA LYS A 622 8.44 -1.52 -0.80
C LYS A 622 8.85 -2.43 -1.95
N GLN A 623 8.79 -3.74 -1.76
CA GLN A 623 9.14 -4.71 -2.80
C GLN A 623 8.08 -4.86 -3.90
N ARG A 624 6.79 -4.91 -3.54
CA ARG A 624 5.70 -5.17 -4.49
C ARG A 624 5.12 -3.91 -5.11
N GLY A 625 5.29 -2.77 -4.45
CA GLY A 625 4.59 -1.54 -4.81
C GLY A 625 3.12 -1.51 -4.35
N PRO A 626 2.49 -0.32 -4.34
CA PRO A 626 1.12 -0.15 -3.83
C PRO A 626 0.07 -0.82 -4.72
N GLY A 627 0.30 -0.95 -6.03
CA GLY A 627 -0.65 -1.55 -6.97
C GLY A 627 -0.92 -3.02 -6.72
N ASP A 628 0.12 -3.80 -6.46
CA ASP A 628 0.01 -5.25 -6.22
C ASP A 628 -0.51 -5.58 -4.82
N PHE A 629 -0.31 -4.68 -3.86
CA PHE A 629 -0.80 -4.86 -2.48
C PHE A 629 -2.33 -4.85 -2.39
N PHE A 630 -3.00 -4.08 -3.25
CA PHE A 630 -4.48 -3.95 -3.25
C PHE A 630 -5.17 -4.88 -4.26
N GLY A 631 -4.42 -5.59 -5.08
CA GLY A 631 -4.95 -6.37 -6.20
C GLY A 631 -5.46 -5.47 -7.35
N THR A 632 -5.10 -5.78 -8.56
CA THR A 632 -5.41 -5.03 -9.80
C THR A 632 -6.90 -4.81 -10.09
N LYS A 633 -7.81 -5.29 -9.24
CA LYS A 633 -9.28 -5.22 -9.41
C LYS A 633 -10.03 -4.36 -8.39
N GLN A 634 -9.37 -3.77 -7.40
CA GLN A 634 -10.05 -2.80 -6.52
C GLN A 634 -9.92 -1.40 -7.11
N SER A 635 -10.98 -0.94 -7.78
CA SER A 635 -11.18 0.45 -8.18
C SER A 635 -11.09 1.37 -6.95
N GLY A 636 -10.01 2.12 -6.79
CA GLY A 636 -9.88 3.08 -5.68
C GLY A 636 -8.47 3.58 -5.36
N VAL A 637 -7.41 2.94 -5.86
CA VAL A 637 -6.05 3.47 -5.67
C VAL A 637 -5.80 4.60 -6.67
N PRO A 638 -5.52 5.83 -6.23
CA PRO A 638 -5.24 6.93 -7.14
C PRO A 638 -3.93 6.67 -7.89
N SER A 639 -3.93 6.92 -9.20
CA SER A 639 -2.71 6.97 -9.98
C SER A 639 -2.13 8.39 -9.93
N PHE A 640 -0.98 8.56 -9.29
CA PHE A 640 -0.23 9.81 -9.30
C PHE A 640 0.76 9.85 -10.47
N LYS A 641 1.05 11.03 -10.98
CA LYS A 641 2.04 11.22 -12.05
C LYS A 641 3.47 11.22 -11.51
N VAL A 642 3.65 11.72 -10.30
CA VAL A 642 4.96 11.93 -9.66
C VAL A 642 5.01 11.40 -8.24
N ALA A 643 3.95 11.62 -7.45
CA ALA A 643 3.91 11.21 -6.05
C ALA A 643 3.99 9.69 -5.89
N ASP A 644 4.75 9.25 -4.90
CA ASP A 644 4.91 7.85 -4.52
C ASP A 644 4.34 7.64 -3.12
N LEU A 645 3.29 6.82 -3.02
CA LEU A 645 2.59 6.54 -1.75
C LEU A 645 3.49 5.88 -0.69
N ILE A 646 4.60 5.28 -1.10
CA ILE A 646 5.53 4.58 -0.21
C ILE A 646 6.65 5.51 0.24
N ASN A 647 7.21 6.27 -0.71
CA ASN A 647 8.38 7.11 -0.45
C ASN A 647 8.02 8.51 0.04
N ASP A 648 6.81 9.00 -0.26
CA ASP A 648 6.34 10.35 0.07
C ASP A 648 5.39 10.42 1.27
N VAL A 649 5.51 9.48 2.23
CA VAL A 649 4.63 9.38 3.41
C VAL A 649 4.64 10.67 4.24
N ASP A 650 5.80 11.28 4.46
CA ASP A 650 5.91 12.54 5.20
C ASP A 650 5.20 13.70 4.48
N LEU A 651 5.29 13.72 3.14
CA LEU A 651 4.56 14.69 2.32
C LEU A 651 3.04 14.46 2.42
N MET A 652 2.60 13.20 2.47
CA MET A 652 1.19 12.85 2.65
C MET A 652 0.63 13.35 3.99
N TYR A 653 1.37 13.16 5.09
CA TYR A 653 0.97 13.71 6.41
C TYR A 653 0.88 15.23 6.38
N LEU A 654 1.85 15.88 5.76
CA LEU A 654 1.87 17.33 5.62
C LEU A 654 0.68 17.82 4.79
N ALA A 655 0.39 17.13 3.68
CA ALA A 655 -0.73 17.40 2.78
C ALA A 655 -2.08 17.26 3.51
N LYS A 656 -2.28 16.18 4.26
CA LYS A 656 -3.49 15.96 5.07
C LYS A 656 -3.70 17.07 6.10
N ARG A 657 -2.66 17.46 6.84
CA ARG A 657 -2.74 18.53 7.84
C ARG A 657 -3.12 19.86 7.20
N LEU A 658 -2.57 20.17 6.03
CA LEU A 658 -2.90 21.40 5.32
C LEU A 658 -4.34 21.35 4.79
N ALA A 659 -4.77 20.24 4.21
CA ALA A 659 -6.13 20.05 3.70
C ALA A 659 -7.17 20.26 4.82
N LEU A 660 -6.99 19.63 5.99
CA LEU A 660 -7.89 19.81 7.14
C LEU A 660 -7.93 21.27 7.59
N LYS A 661 -6.78 21.94 7.66
CA LYS A 661 -6.73 23.34 8.07
C LYS A 661 -7.41 24.29 7.05
N ILE A 662 -7.30 24.01 5.77
CA ILE A 662 -7.98 24.81 4.72
C ILE A 662 -9.49 24.61 4.81
N ILE A 663 -9.95 23.36 5.02
CA ILE A 663 -11.37 23.07 5.19
C ILE A 663 -11.95 23.76 6.45
N GLU A 664 -11.19 23.77 7.54
CA GLU A 664 -11.60 24.41 8.81
C GLU A 664 -11.79 25.94 8.67
N VAL A 665 -10.89 26.61 7.94
CA VAL A 665 -10.89 28.06 7.80
C VAL A 665 -11.69 28.58 6.60
N THR A 666 -12.24 27.70 5.77
CA THR A 666 -13.01 28.09 4.57
C THR A 666 -14.51 28.01 4.86
N ASP A 667 -15.19 29.15 4.90
CA ASP A 667 -16.63 29.24 5.17
C ASP A 667 -17.46 28.58 4.05
N ASN A 668 -17.09 28.78 2.81
CA ASN A 668 -17.82 28.22 1.64
C ASN A 668 -17.14 26.94 1.12
N LYS A 669 -17.58 25.79 1.65
CA LYS A 669 -17.07 24.47 1.27
C LYS A 669 -17.37 24.11 -0.20
N ASN A 670 -18.44 24.64 -0.80
CA ASN A 670 -18.80 24.37 -2.20
C ASN A 670 -17.69 24.81 -3.17
N ARG A 671 -16.96 25.88 -2.86
CA ARG A 671 -15.80 26.31 -3.65
C ARG A 671 -14.65 25.29 -3.63
N LEU A 672 -14.43 24.64 -2.49
CA LEU A 672 -13.42 23.59 -2.38
C LEU A 672 -13.84 22.32 -3.13
N LEU A 673 -15.15 22.00 -3.11
CA LEU A 673 -15.70 20.87 -3.88
C LEU A 673 -15.49 21.08 -5.38
N GLN A 674 -15.79 22.25 -5.90
CA GLN A 674 -15.54 22.63 -7.30
C GLN A 674 -14.06 22.53 -7.64
N TYR A 675 -13.16 23.02 -6.76
CA TYR A 675 -11.71 22.95 -6.98
C TYR A 675 -11.20 21.52 -7.17
N VAL A 676 -11.73 20.56 -6.41
CA VAL A 676 -11.34 19.14 -6.51
C VAL A 676 -12.18 18.34 -7.50
N GLY A 677 -13.07 18.98 -8.27
CA GLY A 677 -13.91 18.35 -9.28
C GLY A 677 -14.99 17.43 -8.70
N LEU A 678 -15.58 17.80 -7.55
CA LEU A 678 -16.75 17.16 -6.96
C LEU A 678 -17.99 18.01 -7.23
N GLU A 679 -19.08 17.39 -7.68
CA GLU A 679 -20.35 18.07 -7.92
C GLU A 679 -21.09 18.36 -6.61
N GLU A 680 -21.92 19.42 -6.58
CA GLU A 680 -22.72 19.85 -5.40
C GLU A 680 -23.82 18.86 -4.98
N THR A 681 -24.12 17.85 -5.78
CA THR A 681 -25.23 16.91 -5.60
C THR A 681 -25.04 15.92 -4.44
N THR A 682 -24.01 16.07 -3.62
CA THR A 682 -23.68 15.16 -2.52
C THR A 682 -23.82 15.82 -1.13
N ILE A 683 -24.58 16.93 -1.02
CA ILE A 683 -24.90 17.56 0.27
C ILE A 683 -26.31 17.18 0.70
#